data_4983b0192ecece3008db73c5b6f49c07
#
_entry.id   4983b0192ecece3008db73c5b6f49c07
#
_cell.length_a   1.000
_cell.length_b   1.000
_cell.length_c   1.000
_cell.angle_alpha   90.00
_cell.angle_beta   90.00
_cell.angle_gamma   90.00
#
_symmetry.space_group_name_H-M   'P 1'
#
loop_
_entity.id
_entity.type
_entity.pdbx_description
1 polymer ?
#
loop_
_entity_poly.entity_id
_entity_poly.type
_entity_poly.pdbx_seq_one_letter_code
_entity_poly.pdbx_strand_id
1 'polypeptide(L)'
;MFAPEAAPWVAGGGVLGAVIAVVLGSVRSSASGSGLSAVVLSAAAAASLAVCVALPARDAADAWDGRFVEATCEITSSASVGRDGRLWVDAELTGIGSPGDVRPASAPVRLGLDPGEGYDLGAAVRVRGEAASTDPGERGALVVFSSSAAIERPAAGIFAVAAGARHEFIARSTRLPEPGAGLLPGLAVGDTRAVGAELNDDMRISGLSHLTAVSGANCAIVVGAAFWLVALCGGGRRLRVVLAALALAGFVVLVTPEPSVVRAAVMAGAAMLSVLLGRPSAGAGLLALCASAILIVDPWLAATPGFALSVAASGALILLAPPLARGMTRWMPQPLALAIGVPLSAQLVCAPIIALFADQQSLVGIVANMIADPAAPIATVVGLLACLAAPLPFLADVLAASAWLPAAWIAATAEVSAELPLAQVPLLPGIGSSLLVAVLSAAAALLLVRPKERVALIRPVRWARAAAAVVIVVAVALGGAQVLLRGPLATATSPDGWAIAACDIGQGDALVVRSAGRTALIDTGPDPGLLGGCLRSLGIERVDLLVLTHFDLDHVGSVDAVQGRVDRVLHGPSDAPGDVRLLQSLAAGGAHLVDAAAGLEGTLGDASWRVLWPQRGSSAFSAGNDSSVVVEFGGGGVPRSLFLGDLSAESQRMLQRTAHLGSDMTVVKVAHHGSADQDAGLYEALRPAVAVISVGEGNDYGHPRAEILAILQAVGAHVLRTDQRGRILIGLKDGAVEVWTERSVGGPG
;
A
#
# COMPACT_ATOMS: atom_id res chain seq x y z
N MET A 1 -23.49 9.60 -2.68
CA MET A 1 -22.42 8.83 -3.29
C MET A 1 -22.47 7.38 -2.89
N PHE A 2 -22.45 7.04 -1.60
CA PHE A 2 -22.72 5.66 -1.13
C PHE A 2 -24.19 5.23 -1.31
N ALA A 3 -25.09 6.18 -1.59
CA ALA A 3 -26.49 5.94 -1.90
C ALA A 3 -26.96 7.00 -2.92
N PRO A 4 -26.54 6.89 -4.20
CA PRO A 4 -26.85 7.88 -5.22
C PRO A 4 -28.37 8.05 -5.44
N GLU A 5 -29.14 7.02 -5.19
CA GLU A 5 -30.63 7.02 -5.22
C GLU A 5 -31.25 8.03 -4.26
N ALA A 6 -30.55 8.40 -3.16
CA ALA A 6 -31.01 9.42 -2.22
C ALA A 6 -30.73 10.86 -2.70
N ALA A 7 -29.93 11.05 -3.75
CA ALA A 7 -29.51 12.37 -4.21
C ALA A 7 -30.68 13.31 -4.55
N PRO A 8 -31.76 12.88 -5.22
CA PRO A 8 -32.93 13.75 -5.48
C PRO A 8 -33.59 14.26 -4.21
N TRP A 9 -33.69 13.41 -3.19
CA TRP A 9 -34.28 13.77 -1.89
C TRP A 9 -33.42 14.73 -1.10
N VAL A 10 -32.09 14.53 -1.14
CA VAL A 10 -31.12 15.44 -0.50
C VAL A 10 -31.09 16.79 -1.22
N ALA A 11 -31.16 16.81 -2.55
CA ALA A 11 -31.26 18.06 -3.32
C ALA A 11 -32.51 18.84 -2.96
N GLY A 12 -33.68 18.19 -2.99
CA GLY A 12 -34.96 18.84 -2.63
C GLY A 12 -35.01 19.33 -1.18
N GLY A 13 -34.59 18.48 -0.24
CA GLY A 13 -34.50 18.82 1.19
C GLY A 13 -33.49 19.94 1.48
N GLY A 14 -32.36 19.94 0.78
CA GLY A 14 -31.33 20.98 0.89
C GLY A 14 -31.81 22.34 0.40
N VAL A 15 -32.49 22.39 -0.74
CA VAL A 15 -33.10 23.64 -1.26
C VAL A 15 -34.17 24.16 -0.30
N LEU A 16 -35.07 23.29 0.13
CA LEU A 16 -36.12 23.67 1.09
C LEU A 16 -35.55 24.19 2.40
N GLY A 17 -34.56 23.49 2.95
CA GLY A 17 -33.86 23.86 4.17
C GLY A 17 -33.11 25.20 4.05
N ALA A 18 -32.46 25.45 2.90
CA ALA A 18 -31.81 26.73 2.62
C ALA A 18 -32.80 27.90 2.57
N VAL A 19 -33.93 27.71 1.90
CA VAL A 19 -35.02 28.70 1.85
C VAL A 19 -35.54 28.98 3.26
N ILE A 20 -35.82 27.95 4.06
CA ILE A 20 -36.27 28.09 5.46
C ILE A 20 -35.21 28.84 6.29
N ALA A 21 -33.92 28.51 6.15
CA ALA A 21 -32.85 29.19 6.88
C ALA A 21 -32.75 30.68 6.54
N VAL A 22 -32.90 31.03 5.26
CA VAL A 22 -32.93 32.43 4.81
C VAL A 22 -34.15 33.17 5.37
N VAL A 23 -35.36 32.59 5.29
CA VAL A 23 -36.60 33.17 5.82
C VAL A 23 -36.51 33.34 7.33
N LEU A 24 -36.06 32.35 8.08
CA LEU A 24 -35.90 32.46 9.53
C LEU A 24 -34.82 33.48 9.92
N GLY A 25 -33.76 33.62 9.11
CA GLY A 25 -32.71 34.61 9.31
C GLY A 25 -33.19 36.03 9.08
N SER A 26 -34.13 36.24 8.13
CA SER A 26 -34.72 37.57 7.86
C SER A 26 -35.71 37.99 8.96
N VAL A 27 -36.30 37.04 9.68
CA VAL A 27 -37.29 37.31 10.75
C VAL A 27 -36.59 37.44 12.13
N ARG A 28 -35.44 36.78 12.34
CA ARG A 28 -34.67 36.85 13.60
C ARG A 28 -33.41 37.71 13.39
N SER A 29 -33.19 38.71 14.21
CA SER A 29 -32.05 39.63 14.13
C SER A 29 -30.65 38.99 14.45
N SER A 30 -30.53 37.67 14.57
CA SER A 30 -29.27 36.94 14.75
C SER A 30 -28.78 36.36 13.40
N ALA A 31 -28.14 37.20 12.61
CA ALA A 31 -27.78 36.91 11.21
C ALA A 31 -26.69 35.89 10.96
N SER A 32 -25.90 35.47 11.97
CA SER A 32 -24.70 34.66 11.73
C SER A 32 -24.96 33.14 11.57
N GLY A 33 -25.89 32.59 12.34
CA GLY A 33 -26.14 31.12 12.31
C GLY A 33 -27.01 30.69 11.11
N SER A 34 -28.03 31.50 10.77
CA SER A 34 -28.95 31.20 9.65
C SER A 34 -28.27 31.34 8.28
N GLY A 35 -27.34 32.30 8.12
CA GLY A 35 -26.58 32.48 6.90
C GLY A 35 -25.65 31.28 6.62
N LEU A 36 -24.94 30.79 7.64
CA LEU A 36 -24.08 29.62 7.51
C LEU A 36 -24.88 28.35 7.15
N SER A 37 -26.02 28.14 7.82
CA SER A 37 -26.89 26.99 7.51
C SER A 37 -27.41 27.04 6.07
N ALA A 38 -27.81 28.22 5.59
CA ALA A 38 -28.26 28.42 4.21
C ALA A 38 -27.16 28.07 3.19
N VAL A 39 -25.91 28.50 3.44
CA VAL A 39 -24.77 28.21 2.56
C VAL A 39 -24.48 26.70 2.53
N VAL A 40 -24.45 26.04 3.69
CA VAL A 40 -24.20 24.59 3.78
C VAL A 40 -25.27 23.78 3.06
N LEU A 41 -26.53 24.10 3.28
CA LEU A 41 -27.66 23.41 2.65
C LEU A 41 -27.72 23.68 1.13
N SER A 42 -27.38 24.89 0.69
CA SER A 42 -27.28 25.21 -0.74
C SER A 42 -26.13 24.44 -1.42
N ALA A 43 -24.98 24.34 -0.78
CA ALA A 43 -23.85 23.57 -1.29
C ALA A 43 -24.17 22.05 -1.37
N ALA A 44 -24.82 21.51 -0.33
CA ALA A 44 -25.28 20.12 -0.34
C ALA A 44 -26.31 19.85 -1.45
N ALA A 45 -27.27 20.78 -1.64
CA ALA A 45 -28.25 20.68 -2.71
C ALA A 45 -27.60 20.75 -4.10
N ALA A 46 -26.64 21.66 -4.30
CA ALA A 46 -25.90 21.76 -5.57
C ALA A 46 -25.08 20.51 -5.89
N ALA A 47 -24.38 19.96 -4.91
CA ALA A 47 -23.64 18.72 -5.08
C ALA A 47 -24.57 17.53 -5.38
N SER A 48 -25.71 17.43 -4.68
CA SER A 48 -26.70 16.38 -4.95
C SER A 48 -27.36 16.52 -6.33
N LEU A 49 -27.58 17.75 -6.79
CA LEU A 49 -28.08 18.00 -8.14
C LEU A 49 -27.06 17.58 -9.20
N ALA A 50 -25.76 17.84 -8.97
CA ALA A 50 -24.70 17.37 -9.87
C ALA A 50 -24.66 15.83 -9.97
N VAL A 51 -24.87 15.11 -8.85
CA VAL A 51 -25.06 13.64 -8.87
C VAL A 51 -26.26 13.27 -9.73
N CYS A 52 -27.43 13.88 -9.53
CA CYS A 52 -28.64 13.56 -10.31
C CYS A 52 -28.45 13.79 -11.81
N VAL A 53 -27.68 14.79 -12.22
CA VAL A 53 -27.40 15.07 -13.63
C VAL A 53 -26.45 14.04 -14.23
N ALA A 54 -25.48 13.55 -13.46
CA ALA A 54 -24.48 12.58 -13.94
C ALA A 54 -24.97 11.11 -13.92
N LEU A 55 -25.94 10.76 -13.07
CA LEU A 55 -26.41 9.39 -12.90
C LEU A 55 -26.87 8.73 -14.20
N PRO A 56 -27.70 9.34 -15.09
CA PRO A 56 -28.17 8.66 -16.29
C PRO A 56 -27.04 8.21 -17.24
N ALA A 57 -25.96 9.01 -17.31
CA ALA A 57 -24.80 8.69 -18.13
C ALA A 57 -23.99 7.54 -17.52
N ARG A 58 -23.87 7.51 -16.19
CA ARG A 58 -23.18 6.43 -15.45
C ARG A 58 -23.98 5.11 -15.55
N ASP A 59 -25.29 5.14 -15.35
CA ASP A 59 -26.16 3.98 -15.47
C ASP A 59 -26.13 3.39 -16.90
N ALA A 60 -26.04 4.25 -17.92
CA ALA A 60 -25.88 3.82 -19.30
C ALA A 60 -24.53 3.15 -19.57
N ALA A 61 -23.46 3.59 -18.90
CA ALA A 61 -22.15 2.94 -18.96
C ALA A 61 -22.15 1.59 -18.20
N ASP A 62 -22.74 1.58 -17.00
CA ASP A 62 -22.86 0.38 -16.15
C ASP A 62 -23.64 -0.77 -16.82
N ALA A 63 -24.56 -0.46 -17.74
CA ALA A 63 -25.28 -1.45 -18.53
C ALA A 63 -24.36 -2.34 -19.40
N TRP A 64 -23.09 -2.02 -19.53
CA TRP A 64 -22.07 -2.81 -20.23
C TRP A 64 -21.28 -3.75 -19.33
N ASP A 65 -21.60 -3.84 -18.06
CA ASP A 65 -20.95 -4.74 -17.11
C ASP A 65 -20.89 -6.19 -17.61
N GLY A 66 -19.75 -6.85 -17.42
CA GLY A 66 -19.49 -8.23 -17.81
C GLY A 66 -19.47 -8.48 -19.32
N ARG A 67 -19.44 -7.42 -20.16
CA ARG A 67 -19.44 -7.56 -21.63
C ARG A 67 -18.09 -7.21 -22.22
N PHE A 68 -17.78 -7.86 -23.34
CA PHE A 68 -16.66 -7.47 -24.18
C PHE A 68 -17.07 -6.29 -25.06
N VAL A 69 -16.39 -5.15 -24.89
CA VAL A 69 -16.75 -3.88 -25.52
C VAL A 69 -15.63 -3.33 -26.41
N GLU A 70 -16.03 -2.48 -27.34
CA GLU A 70 -15.15 -1.52 -28.00
C GLU A 70 -15.52 -0.13 -27.50
N ALA A 71 -14.55 0.57 -26.86
CA ALA A 71 -14.72 1.88 -26.28
C ALA A 71 -13.75 2.88 -26.92
N THR A 72 -14.24 4.08 -27.21
CA THR A 72 -13.41 5.24 -27.58
C THR A 72 -13.41 6.19 -26.40
N CYS A 73 -12.19 6.62 -25.99
CA CYS A 73 -12.01 7.41 -24.77
C CYS A 73 -10.99 8.52 -25.01
N GLU A 74 -11.13 9.63 -24.30
CA GLU A 74 -10.14 10.70 -24.22
C GLU A 74 -9.45 10.64 -22.84
N ILE A 75 -8.12 10.54 -22.83
CA ILE A 75 -7.33 10.40 -21.61
C ILE A 75 -7.34 11.71 -20.81
N THR A 76 -7.66 11.62 -19.52
CA THR A 76 -7.80 12.75 -18.59
C THR A 76 -6.80 12.76 -17.45
N SER A 77 -6.01 11.68 -17.26
CA SER A 77 -4.99 11.58 -16.21
C SER A 77 -3.65 11.09 -16.72
N SER A 78 -2.61 11.09 -15.89
CA SER A 78 -1.38 10.36 -16.13
C SER A 78 -1.59 8.86 -16.00
N ALA A 79 -0.82 8.05 -16.74
CA ALA A 79 -0.77 6.62 -16.54
C ALA A 79 -0.01 6.27 -15.25
N SER A 80 -0.54 5.33 -14.48
CA SER A 80 0.10 4.76 -13.30
C SER A 80 0.25 3.23 -13.47
N VAL A 81 1.32 2.65 -12.93
CA VAL A 81 1.52 1.19 -12.97
C VAL A 81 0.76 0.56 -11.80
N GLY A 82 -0.14 -0.38 -12.08
CA GLY A 82 -0.83 -1.17 -11.07
C GLY A 82 0.04 -2.32 -10.55
N ARG A 83 -0.40 -2.97 -9.47
CA ARG A 83 0.25 -4.17 -8.92
C ARG A 83 0.20 -5.36 -9.89
N ASP A 84 -0.76 -5.35 -10.81
CA ASP A 84 -0.93 -6.30 -11.91
C ASP A 84 -0.01 -6.05 -13.13
N GLY A 85 0.88 -5.06 -13.03
CA GLY A 85 1.78 -4.65 -14.11
C GLY A 85 1.11 -3.89 -15.26
N ARG A 86 -0.19 -3.66 -15.23
CA ARG A 86 -0.92 -2.88 -16.23
C ARG A 86 -0.74 -1.38 -16.00
N LEU A 87 -0.93 -0.62 -17.07
CA LEU A 87 -1.05 0.84 -17.01
C LEU A 87 -2.50 1.23 -16.75
N TRP A 88 -2.74 1.91 -15.66
CA TRP A 88 -4.05 2.43 -15.28
C TRP A 88 -4.16 3.90 -15.60
N VAL A 89 -5.22 4.27 -16.33
CA VAL A 89 -5.46 5.63 -16.82
C VAL A 89 -6.92 6.00 -16.61
N ASP A 90 -7.20 7.18 -16.05
CA ASP A 90 -8.55 7.72 -16.05
C ASP A 90 -8.83 8.41 -17.38
N ALA A 91 -10.02 8.20 -17.93
CA ALA A 91 -10.42 8.71 -19.23
C ALA A 91 -11.92 9.10 -19.22
N GLU A 92 -12.29 9.94 -20.14
CA GLU A 92 -13.70 10.25 -20.44
C GLU A 92 -14.12 9.41 -21.66
N LEU A 93 -15.17 8.64 -21.50
CA LEU A 93 -15.78 7.84 -22.54
C LEU A 93 -16.39 8.76 -23.61
N THR A 94 -16.08 8.57 -24.88
CA THR A 94 -16.68 9.29 -26.00
C THR A 94 -17.61 8.40 -26.82
N GLY A 95 -17.45 7.08 -26.68
CA GLY A 95 -18.33 6.09 -27.31
C GLY A 95 -18.09 4.70 -26.76
N ILE A 96 -19.12 3.86 -26.73
CA ILE A 96 -19.06 2.46 -26.29
C ILE A 96 -20.02 1.62 -27.10
N GLY A 97 -19.68 0.37 -27.34
CA GLY A 97 -20.54 -0.58 -28.06
C GLY A 97 -19.92 -1.95 -28.18
N SER A 98 -20.63 -2.82 -28.90
CA SER A 98 -20.02 -4.08 -29.34
C SER A 98 -18.96 -3.80 -30.43
N PRO A 99 -17.95 -4.67 -30.60
CA PRO A 99 -16.93 -4.46 -31.63
C PRO A 99 -17.54 -4.18 -33.01
N GLY A 100 -17.25 -2.99 -33.56
CA GLY A 100 -17.77 -2.52 -34.85
C GLY A 100 -19.09 -1.74 -34.80
N ASP A 101 -19.78 -1.65 -33.65
CA ASP A 101 -20.99 -0.81 -33.46
C ASP A 101 -20.84 0.05 -32.20
N VAL A 102 -19.98 1.04 -32.28
CA VAL A 102 -19.72 2.02 -31.18
C VAL A 102 -20.70 3.17 -31.30
N ARG A 103 -21.39 3.49 -30.21
CA ARG A 103 -22.35 4.59 -30.10
C ARG A 103 -21.82 5.67 -29.17
N PRO A 104 -22.14 6.94 -29.45
CA PRO A 104 -21.74 8.04 -28.57
C PRO A 104 -22.24 7.80 -27.13
N ALA A 105 -21.33 7.95 -26.18
CA ALA A 105 -21.59 7.88 -24.75
C ALA A 105 -20.63 8.81 -24.03
N SER A 106 -20.98 9.32 -22.86
CA SER A 106 -20.12 10.15 -22.04
C SER A 106 -20.24 9.72 -20.59
N ALA A 107 -19.15 9.17 -20.04
CA ALA A 107 -19.03 8.82 -18.63
C ALA A 107 -17.54 8.74 -18.26
N PRO A 108 -17.16 9.03 -17.01
CA PRO A 108 -15.80 8.78 -16.55
C PRO A 108 -15.55 7.29 -16.46
N VAL A 109 -14.44 6.84 -17.05
CA VAL A 109 -14.04 5.43 -17.08
C VAL A 109 -12.57 5.28 -16.66
N ARG A 110 -12.22 4.08 -16.19
CA ARG A 110 -10.84 3.72 -15.90
C ARG A 110 -10.40 2.61 -16.85
N LEU A 111 -9.26 2.79 -17.47
CA LEU A 111 -8.70 1.86 -18.44
C LEU A 111 -7.51 1.13 -17.87
N GLY A 112 -7.52 -0.20 -17.89
CA GLY A 112 -6.37 -1.06 -17.60
C GLY A 112 -5.74 -1.47 -18.93
N LEU A 113 -4.62 -0.84 -19.30
CA LEU A 113 -3.94 -0.98 -20.58
C LEU A 113 -2.66 -1.81 -20.42
N ASP A 114 -2.23 -2.48 -21.50
CA ASP A 114 -0.91 -3.08 -21.51
C ASP A 114 0.18 -1.99 -21.53
N PRO A 115 1.38 -2.26 -20.98
CA PRO A 115 2.50 -1.32 -21.01
C PRO A 115 2.78 -0.80 -22.43
N GLY A 116 2.79 0.52 -22.59
CA GLY A 116 2.96 1.17 -23.89
C GLY A 116 3.22 2.67 -23.75
N GLU A 117 3.56 3.32 -24.85
CA GLU A 117 3.80 4.76 -24.93
C GLU A 117 2.62 5.47 -25.62
N GLY A 118 2.51 6.79 -25.39
CA GLY A 118 1.54 7.66 -26.06
C GLY A 118 0.17 7.76 -25.37
N TYR A 119 0.00 7.16 -24.21
CA TYR A 119 -1.19 7.33 -23.37
C TYR A 119 -1.11 8.63 -22.54
N ASP A 120 -0.96 9.73 -23.27
CA ASP A 120 -0.80 11.05 -22.68
C ASP A 120 -2.14 11.79 -22.54
N LEU A 121 -2.18 12.77 -21.64
CA LEU A 121 -3.33 13.65 -21.43
C LEU A 121 -3.81 14.27 -22.75
N GLY A 122 -5.09 14.12 -23.07
CA GLY A 122 -5.71 14.62 -24.28
C GLY A 122 -5.52 13.72 -25.52
N ALA A 123 -4.92 12.54 -25.36
CA ALA A 123 -4.91 11.53 -26.42
C ALA A 123 -6.25 10.82 -26.51
N ALA A 124 -6.74 10.57 -27.73
CA ALA A 124 -7.91 9.73 -27.96
C ALA A 124 -7.45 8.28 -28.24
N VAL A 125 -8.02 7.34 -27.49
CA VAL A 125 -7.68 5.93 -27.59
C VAL A 125 -8.93 5.09 -27.88
N ARG A 126 -8.74 4.05 -28.68
CA ARG A 126 -9.72 3.00 -28.90
C ARG A 126 -9.28 1.76 -28.17
N VAL A 127 -10.12 1.24 -27.30
CA VAL A 127 -9.82 0.09 -26.44
C VAL A 127 -10.85 -1.00 -26.69
N ARG A 128 -10.38 -2.23 -26.82
CA ARG A 128 -11.23 -3.42 -26.82
C ARG A 128 -10.90 -4.24 -25.59
N GLY A 129 -11.91 -4.67 -24.87
CA GLY A 129 -11.69 -5.43 -23.65
C GLY A 129 -12.97 -5.75 -22.91
N GLU A 130 -12.82 -6.34 -21.75
CA GLU A 130 -13.91 -6.64 -20.85
C GLU A 130 -14.23 -5.42 -19.99
N ALA A 131 -15.51 -5.06 -19.92
CA ALA A 131 -15.99 -3.98 -19.09
C ALA A 131 -16.50 -4.55 -17.76
N ALA A 132 -16.15 -3.90 -16.65
CA ALA A 132 -16.64 -4.23 -15.32
C ALA A 132 -17.21 -2.98 -14.66
N SER A 133 -18.36 -3.12 -13.99
CA SER A 133 -18.96 -2.06 -13.19
C SER A 133 -18.06 -1.71 -11.98
N THR A 134 -18.21 -0.51 -11.51
CA THR A 134 -17.52 -0.02 -10.31
C THR A 134 -18.50 0.16 -9.15
N ASP A 135 -17.98 0.22 -7.94
CA ASP A 135 -18.83 0.56 -6.78
C ASP A 135 -19.43 1.96 -6.94
N PRO A 136 -20.67 2.19 -6.46
CA PRO A 136 -21.38 3.48 -6.61
C PRO A 136 -20.61 4.70 -6.10
N GLY A 137 -19.67 4.49 -5.18
CA GLY A 137 -18.81 5.54 -4.62
C GLY A 137 -17.58 5.85 -5.47
N GLU A 138 -17.24 5.03 -6.44
CA GLU A 138 -16.05 5.22 -7.27
C GLU A 138 -16.20 6.33 -8.30
N ARG A 139 -15.07 6.99 -8.64
CA ARG A 139 -15.06 8.10 -9.58
C ARG A 139 -15.34 7.63 -11.01
N GLY A 140 -14.72 6.53 -11.45
CA GLY A 140 -15.07 5.88 -12.71
C GLY A 140 -16.47 5.25 -12.63
N ALA A 141 -17.22 5.27 -13.70
CA ALA A 141 -18.48 4.53 -13.81
C ALA A 141 -18.25 3.09 -14.29
N LEU A 142 -17.16 2.88 -15.02
CA LEU A 142 -16.81 1.60 -15.62
C LEU A 142 -15.30 1.43 -15.62
N VAL A 143 -14.84 0.21 -15.43
CA VAL A 143 -13.45 -0.20 -15.67
C VAL A 143 -13.42 -1.00 -16.96
N VAL A 144 -12.46 -0.75 -17.84
CA VAL A 144 -12.25 -1.57 -19.05
C VAL A 144 -10.88 -2.22 -18.98
N PHE A 145 -10.85 -3.54 -18.86
CA PHE A 145 -9.63 -4.35 -18.92
C PHE A 145 -9.28 -4.61 -20.38
N SER A 146 -8.31 -3.88 -20.90
CA SER A 146 -7.92 -3.94 -22.30
C SER A 146 -7.29 -5.28 -22.68
N SER A 147 -7.75 -5.85 -23.78
CA SER A 147 -7.05 -6.89 -24.52
C SER A 147 -6.32 -6.32 -25.77
N SER A 148 -6.71 -5.12 -26.21
CA SER A 148 -6.01 -4.36 -27.24
C SER A 148 -6.37 -2.89 -27.14
N ALA A 149 -5.37 -2.03 -27.30
CA ALA A 149 -5.54 -0.58 -27.32
C ALA A 149 -4.83 0.03 -28.55
N ALA A 150 -5.44 1.02 -29.15
CA ALA A 150 -4.89 1.77 -30.27
C ALA A 150 -5.08 3.28 -30.03
N ILE A 151 -4.02 4.05 -30.24
CA ILE A 151 -4.10 5.51 -30.20
C ILE A 151 -4.71 5.99 -31.52
N GLU A 152 -5.92 6.52 -31.47
CA GLU A 152 -6.60 7.10 -32.64
C GLU A 152 -6.09 8.49 -32.97
N ARG A 153 -5.82 9.28 -31.95
CA ARG A 153 -5.30 10.62 -32.08
C ARG A 153 -4.35 10.90 -30.91
N PRO A 154 -3.07 11.16 -31.17
CA PRO A 154 -2.13 11.53 -30.13
C PRO A 154 -2.50 12.88 -29.52
N ALA A 155 -1.98 13.15 -28.33
CA ALA A 155 -2.10 14.45 -27.68
C ALA A 155 -1.65 15.57 -28.63
N ALA A 156 -2.34 16.70 -28.62
CA ALA A 156 -2.10 17.81 -29.54
C ALA A 156 -1.93 19.15 -28.81
N GLY A 157 -1.34 20.14 -29.50
CA GLY A 157 -1.17 21.48 -28.98
C GLY A 157 -0.31 21.52 -27.71
N ILE A 158 -0.81 22.21 -26.68
CA ILE A 158 -0.11 22.37 -25.39
C ILE A 158 0.10 21.04 -24.66
N PHE A 159 -0.80 20.08 -24.83
CA PHE A 159 -0.69 18.76 -24.22
C PHE A 159 0.46 17.95 -24.85
N ALA A 160 0.63 18.04 -26.18
CA ALA A 160 1.76 17.40 -26.85
C ALA A 160 3.11 17.98 -26.41
N VAL A 161 3.20 19.32 -26.27
CA VAL A 161 4.41 20.00 -25.79
C VAL A 161 4.73 19.58 -24.36
N ALA A 162 3.71 19.54 -23.48
CA ALA A 162 3.87 19.12 -22.09
C ALA A 162 4.28 17.63 -21.99
N ALA A 163 3.66 16.75 -22.77
CA ALA A 163 4.02 15.33 -22.84
C ALA A 163 5.45 15.13 -23.31
N GLY A 164 5.86 15.79 -24.40
CA GLY A 164 7.25 15.73 -24.90
C GLY A 164 8.27 16.18 -23.86
N ALA A 165 8.02 17.30 -23.18
CA ALA A 165 8.90 17.80 -22.12
C ALA A 165 9.01 16.81 -20.94
N ARG A 166 7.88 16.18 -20.52
CA ARG A 166 7.86 15.17 -19.48
C ARG A 166 8.66 13.92 -19.87
N HIS A 167 8.38 13.37 -21.06
CA HIS A 167 9.06 12.16 -21.55
C HIS A 167 10.58 12.36 -21.62
N GLU A 168 11.01 13.51 -22.12
CA GLU A 168 12.43 13.85 -22.20
C GLU A 168 13.07 14.00 -20.81
N PHE A 169 12.36 14.63 -19.87
CA PHE A 169 12.80 14.75 -18.48
C PHE A 169 12.88 13.39 -17.77
N ILE A 170 11.88 12.52 -17.94
CA ILE A 170 11.87 11.16 -17.38
C ILE A 170 13.05 10.36 -17.94
N ALA A 171 13.27 10.38 -19.27
CA ALA A 171 14.37 9.69 -19.90
C ALA A 171 15.77 10.20 -19.44
N ARG A 172 15.88 11.47 -19.03
CA ARG A 172 17.10 12.02 -18.41
C ARG A 172 17.26 11.55 -16.96
N SER A 173 16.18 11.63 -16.19
CA SER A 173 16.17 11.27 -14.77
C SER A 173 16.52 9.80 -14.54
N THR A 174 15.97 8.89 -15.34
CA THR A 174 16.20 7.45 -15.24
C THR A 174 17.61 7.00 -15.65
N ARG A 175 18.44 7.88 -16.21
CA ARG A 175 19.87 7.62 -16.45
C ARG A 175 20.75 7.94 -15.24
N LEU A 176 20.21 8.61 -14.22
CA LEU A 176 20.93 8.94 -13.01
C LEU A 176 20.98 7.71 -12.10
N PRO A 177 21.86 7.68 -11.07
CA PRO A 177 21.94 6.56 -10.15
C PRO A 177 20.67 6.40 -9.28
N GLU A 178 20.30 5.15 -8.96
CA GLU A 178 19.33 4.89 -7.91
C GLU A 178 19.91 5.19 -6.52
N PRO A 179 19.09 5.46 -5.51
CA PRO A 179 17.61 5.40 -5.50
C PRO A 179 16.92 6.71 -5.97
N GLY A 180 17.64 7.77 -6.24
CA GLY A 180 17.07 9.08 -6.59
C GLY A 180 16.48 9.17 -8.00
N ALA A 181 16.98 8.35 -8.94
CA ALA A 181 16.58 8.37 -10.34
C ALA A 181 15.09 8.09 -10.54
N GLY A 182 14.58 7.03 -9.90
CA GLY A 182 13.18 6.64 -10.00
C GLY A 182 12.22 7.61 -9.31
N LEU A 183 12.67 8.25 -8.21
CA LEU A 183 11.82 9.17 -7.43
C LEU A 183 11.71 10.56 -8.05
N LEU A 184 12.74 11.04 -8.75
CA LEU A 184 12.83 12.42 -9.26
C LEU A 184 11.68 12.78 -10.23
N PRO A 185 11.23 11.92 -11.16
CA PRO A 185 10.06 12.20 -12.00
C PRO A 185 8.78 12.40 -11.19
N GLY A 186 8.55 11.59 -10.17
CA GLY A 186 7.40 11.73 -9.25
C GLY A 186 7.38 13.09 -8.56
N LEU A 187 8.51 13.52 -7.99
CA LEU A 187 8.64 14.79 -7.28
C LEU A 187 8.44 16.02 -8.17
N ALA A 188 8.93 15.97 -9.42
CA ALA A 188 8.96 17.14 -10.30
C ALA A 188 7.71 17.25 -11.19
N VAL A 189 7.31 16.14 -11.82
CA VAL A 189 6.22 16.12 -12.83
C VAL A 189 5.08 15.14 -12.51
N GLY A 190 5.10 14.49 -11.34
CA GLY A 190 4.03 13.61 -10.89
C GLY A 190 4.03 12.22 -11.52
N ASP A 191 5.08 11.81 -12.21
CA ASP A 191 5.18 10.51 -12.86
C ASP A 191 5.87 9.51 -11.92
N THR A 192 5.11 8.55 -11.41
CA THR A 192 5.61 7.54 -10.46
C THR A 192 5.98 6.21 -11.11
N ARG A 193 5.91 6.09 -12.44
CA ARG A 193 6.17 4.82 -13.17
C ARG A 193 7.60 4.31 -13.01
N ALA A 194 8.54 5.20 -12.74
CA ALA A 194 9.95 4.86 -12.54
C ALA A 194 10.28 4.48 -11.08
N VAL A 195 9.35 4.65 -10.12
CA VAL A 195 9.59 4.28 -8.72
C VAL A 195 9.53 2.76 -8.59
N GLY A 196 10.63 2.16 -8.12
CA GLY A 196 10.70 0.72 -7.85
C GLY A 196 9.70 0.30 -6.76
N ALA A 197 9.24 -0.96 -6.81
CA ALA A 197 8.28 -1.47 -5.83
C ALA A 197 8.80 -1.38 -4.39
N GLU A 198 10.07 -1.71 -4.17
CA GLU A 198 10.74 -1.64 -2.88
C GLU A 198 10.75 -0.21 -2.31
N LEU A 199 11.22 0.78 -3.10
CA LEU A 199 11.20 2.16 -2.68
C LEU A 199 9.77 2.69 -2.43
N ASN A 200 8.79 2.25 -3.22
CA ASN A 200 7.39 2.62 -3.00
C ASN A 200 6.85 2.09 -1.67
N ASP A 201 7.22 0.86 -1.29
CA ASP A 201 6.88 0.29 0.01
C ASP A 201 7.62 1.00 1.16
N ASP A 202 8.90 1.34 1.00
CA ASP A 202 9.65 2.12 1.99
C ASP A 202 9.06 3.51 2.21
N MET A 203 8.63 4.18 1.13
CA MET A 203 7.90 5.45 1.21
C MET A 203 6.58 5.31 1.96
N ARG A 204 5.90 4.16 1.82
CA ARG A 204 4.65 3.86 2.54
C ARG A 204 4.91 3.60 4.03
N ILE A 205 5.90 2.78 4.35
CA ILE A 205 6.31 2.44 5.72
C ILE A 205 6.77 3.69 6.47
N SER A 206 7.60 4.50 5.83
CA SER A 206 8.12 5.75 6.40
C SER A 206 7.09 6.88 6.48
N GLY A 207 5.90 6.73 5.86
CA GLY A 207 4.87 7.78 5.81
C GLY A 207 5.18 8.93 4.85
N LEU A 208 6.09 8.71 3.88
CA LEU A 208 6.53 9.70 2.90
C LEU A 208 5.81 9.58 1.53
N SER A 209 4.87 8.63 1.37
CA SER A 209 4.14 8.40 0.10
C SER A 209 3.50 9.66 -0.50
N HIS A 210 3.14 10.64 0.32
CA HIS A 210 2.58 11.90 -0.17
C HIS A 210 3.60 12.78 -0.92
N LEU A 211 4.90 12.49 -0.84
CA LEU A 211 5.97 13.17 -1.58
C LEU A 211 6.14 12.61 -2.99
N THR A 212 5.73 11.36 -3.27
CA THR A 212 5.79 10.79 -4.62
C THR A 212 4.80 11.43 -5.59
N ALA A 213 3.75 12.08 -5.08
CA ALA A 213 2.77 12.82 -5.86
C ALA A 213 3.00 14.32 -5.75
N VAL A 214 2.66 15.06 -6.80
CA VAL A 214 2.74 16.51 -6.78
C VAL A 214 1.81 17.09 -5.72
N SER A 215 2.39 17.85 -4.79
CA SER A 215 1.71 18.37 -3.62
C SER A 215 1.18 19.80 -3.81
N GLY A 216 0.26 20.21 -2.92
CA GLY A 216 -0.20 21.60 -2.87
C GLY A 216 0.91 22.63 -2.61
N ALA A 217 1.99 22.22 -1.95
CA ALA A 217 3.17 23.06 -1.75
C ALA A 217 3.83 23.43 -3.10
N ASN A 218 3.86 22.53 -4.08
CA ASN A 218 4.42 22.77 -5.40
C ASN A 218 3.66 23.85 -6.15
N CYS A 219 2.31 23.83 -6.12
CA CYS A 219 1.47 24.91 -6.66
C CYS A 219 1.75 26.25 -5.98
N ALA A 220 1.91 26.26 -4.66
CA ALA A 220 2.21 27.49 -3.91
C ALA A 220 3.60 28.04 -4.25
N ILE A 221 4.60 27.17 -4.45
CA ILE A 221 5.95 27.56 -4.87
C ILE A 221 5.93 28.18 -6.28
N VAL A 222 5.27 27.54 -7.25
CA VAL A 222 5.15 28.05 -8.63
C VAL A 222 4.47 29.42 -8.65
N VAL A 223 3.35 29.55 -7.96
CA VAL A 223 2.61 30.82 -7.81
C VAL A 223 3.49 31.88 -7.14
N GLY A 224 4.14 31.52 -6.03
CA GLY A 224 5.01 32.40 -5.27
C GLY A 224 6.22 32.88 -6.09
N ALA A 225 6.88 31.98 -6.80
CA ALA A 225 8.02 32.28 -7.66
C ALA A 225 7.60 33.22 -8.83
N ALA A 226 6.50 32.92 -9.51
CA ALA A 226 5.98 33.77 -10.59
C ALA A 226 5.60 35.15 -10.05
N PHE A 227 4.91 35.22 -8.91
CA PHE A 227 4.53 36.47 -8.26
C PHE A 227 5.74 37.31 -7.88
N TRP A 228 6.77 36.68 -7.31
CA TRP A 228 8.01 37.32 -6.88
C TRP A 228 8.85 37.83 -8.08
N LEU A 229 8.99 37.02 -9.14
CA LEU A 229 9.70 37.43 -10.37
C LEU A 229 9.07 38.67 -11.00
N VAL A 230 7.74 38.70 -11.12
CA VAL A 230 7.03 39.87 -11.66
C VAL A 230 7.18 41.08 -10.72
N ALA A 231 7.26 40.86 -9.41
CA ALA A 231 7.50 41.91 -8.42
C ALA A 231 8.88 42.52 -8.57
N LEU A 232 9.94 41.70 -8.82
CA LEU A 232 11.31 42.18 -9.08
C LEU A 232 11.37 43.04 -10.34
N CYS A 233 10.58 42.71 -11.37
CA CYS A 233 10.49 43.52 -12.59
C CYS A 233 9.60 44.77 -12.43
N GLY A 234 9.16 45.10 -11.23
CA GLY A 234 8.33 46.29 -10.96
C GLY A 234 6.87 46.16 -11.41
N GLY A 235 6.42 44.96 -11.83
CA GLY A 235 5.08 44.71 -12.31
C GLY A 235 4.01 45.00 -11.25
N GLY A 236 2.90 45.59 -11.67
CA GLY A 236 1.78 45.91 -10.80
C GLY A 236 1.04 44.69 -10.27
N ARG A 237 0.25 44.85 -9.21
CA ARG A 237 -0.47 43.73 -8.52
C ARG A 237 -1.31 42.90 -9.47
N ARG A 238 -2.03 43.51 -10.43
CA ARG A 238 -2.85 42.77 -11.41
C ARG A 238 -1.97 41.89 -12.31
N LEU A 239 -0.87 42.43 -12.82
CA LEU A 239 0.08 41.66 -13.67
C LEU A 239 0.69 40.47 -12.91
N ARG A 240 1.06 40.66 -11.63
CA ARG A 240 1.57 39.57 -10.77
C ARG A 240 0.57 38.44 -10.66
N VAL A 241 -0.72 38.74 -10.43
CA VAL A 241 -1.76 37.73 -10.30
C VAL A 241 -2.04 37.05 -11.63
N VAL A 242 -2.12 37.78 -12.73
CA VAL A 242 -2.37 37.19 -14.06
C VAL A 242 -1.24 36.23 -14.46
N LEU A 243 0.01 36.68 -14.32
CA LEU A 243 1.15 35.82 -14.69
C LEU A 243 1.33 34.63 -13.75
N ALA A 244 1.04 34.78 -12.46
CA ALA A 244 1.03 33.67 -11.51
C ALA A 244 -0.12 32.67 -11.83
N ALA A 245 -1.29 33.15 -12.24
CA ALA A 245 -2.39 32.28 -12.68
C ALA A 245 -2.05 31.53 -13.99
N LEU A 246 -1.40 32.17 -14.94
CA LEU A 246 -0.93 31.53 -16.16
C LEU A 246 0.18 30.49 -15.87
N ALA A 247 1.12 30.82 -14.98
CA ALA A 247 2.16 29.87 -14.55
C ALA A 247 1.53 28.65 -13.85
N LEU A 248 0.52 28.86 -12.99
CA LEU A 248 -0.20 27.76 -12.35
C LEU A 248 -0.95 26.90 -13.36
N ALA A 249 -1.64 27.51 -14.34
CA ALA A 249 -2.33 26.75 -15.39
C ALA A 249 -1.35 25.94 -16.24
N GLY A 250 -0.22 26.52 -16.62
CA GLY A 250 0.85 25.81 -17.34
C GLY A 250 1.45 24.67 -16.52
N PHE A 251 1.62 24.88 -15.22
CA PHE A 251 2.08 23.85 -14.29
C PHE A 251 1.10 22.66 -14.18
N VAL A 252 -0.21 22.93 -14.05
CA VAL A 252 -1.25 21.90 -14.01
C VAL A 252 -1.26 21.06 -15.29
N VAL A 253 -1.11 21.70 -16.46
CA VAL A 253 -0.99 20.97 -17.75
C VAL A 253 0.27 20.13 -17.81
N LEU A 254 1.40 20.66 -17.32
CA LEU A 254 2.68 19.95 -17.34
C LEU A 254 2.68 18.72 -16.43
N VAL A 255 2.08 18.84 -15.23
CA VAL A 255 2.06 17.80 -14.18
C VAL A 255 0.88 16.84 -14.34
N THR A 256 -0.04 17.12 -15.25
CA THR A 256 -1.38 16.51 -15.39
C THR A 256 -2.39 16.91 -14.30
N PRO A 257 -3.67 17.04 -14.64
CA PRO A 257 -4.71 17.51 -13.70
C PRO A 257 -5.22 16.40 -12.77
N GLU A 258 -4.34 15.77 -12.03
CA GLU A 258 -4.74 14.83 -11.00
C GLU A 258 -5.59 15.49 -9.90
N PRO A 259 -6.46 14.76 -9.19
CA PRO A 259 -7.33 15.33 -8.15
C PRO A 259 -6.57 16.14 -7.08
N SER A 260 -5.34 15.73 -6.73
CA SER A 260 -4.49 16.45 -5.78
C SER A 260 -4.01 17.79 -6.31
N VAL A 261 -3.60 17.84 -7.57
CA VAL A 261 -3.11 19.03 -8.26
C VAL A 261 -4.24 20.02 -8.51
N VAL A 262 -5.41 19.54 -8.97
CA VAL A 262 -6.60 20.36 -9.21
C VAL A 262 -7.05 21.05 -7.92
N ARG A 263 -7.11 20.31 -6.80
CA ARG A 263 -7.45 20.91 -5.48
C ARG A 263 -6.47 22.02 -5.10
N ALA A 264 -5.19 21.74 -5.21
CA ALA A 264 -4.14 22.71 -4.89
C ALA A 264 -4.22 23.94 -5.78
N ALA A 265 -4.48 23.77 -7.07
CA ALA A 265 -4.63 24.85 -8.03
C ALA A 265 -5.86 25.72 -7.73
N VAL A 266 -7.00 25.11 -7.40
CA VAL A 266 -8.22 25.83 -6.99
C VAL A 266 -7.96 26.63 -5.71
N MET A 267 -7.29 26.05 -4.71
CA MET A 267 -6.95 26.73 -3.46
C MET A 267 -5.98 27.89 -3.69
N ALA A 268 -4.94 27.67 -4.51
CA ALA A 268 -3.99 28.74 -4.87
C ALA A 268 -4.66 29.87 -5.66
N GLY A 269 -5.55 29.54 -6.61
CA GLY A 269 -6.34 30.51 -7.36
C GLY A 269 -7.24 31.34 -6.45
N ALA A 270 -7.93 30.70 -5.53
CA ALA A 270 -8.78 31.38 -4.56
C ALA A 270 -7.96 32.24 -3.57
N ALA A 271 -6.77 31.80 -3.17
CA ALA A 271 -5.84 32.61 -2.37
C ALA A 271 -5.38 33.86 -3.15
N MET A 272 -5.03 33.72 -4.43
CA MET A 272 -4.71 34.85 -5.31
C MET A 272 -5.88 35.83 -5.43
N LEU A 273 -7.10 35.31 -5.57
CA LEU A 273 -8.32 36.16 -5.62
C LEU A 273 -8.53 36.89 -4.28
N SER A 274 -8.28 36.24 -3.14
CA SER A 274 -8.39 36.88 -1.83
C SER A 274 -7.37 38.02 -1.65
N VAL A 275 -6.16 37.83 -2.19
CA VAL A 275 -5.14 38.91 -2.24
C VAL A 275 -5.62 40.04 -3.15
N LEU A 276 -6.20 39.77 -4.31
CA LEU A 276 -6.77 40.83 -5.19
C LEU A 276 -7.85 41.64 -4.50
N LEU A 277 -8.74 40.96 -3.75
CA LEU A 277 -9.85 41.55 -3.04
C LEU A 277 -9.43 42.27 -1.72
N GLY A 278 -8.16 42.20 -1.34
CA GLY A 278 -7.65 42.82 -0.12
C GLY A 278 -8.05 42.14 1.19
N ARG A 279 -8.40 40.84 1.16
CA ARG A 279 -8.88 40.07 2.32
C ARG A 279 -8.00 38.83 2.57
N PRO A 280 -6.70 38.95 2.97
CA PRO A 280 -5.77 37.85 3.04
C PRO A 280 -5.98 36.88 4.23
N SER A 281 -6.91 37.15 5.17
CA SER A 281 -7.00 36.43 6.45
C SER A 281 -8.09 35.34 6.52
N ALA A 282 -8.66 34.91 5.40
CA ALA A 282 -9.84 34.02 5.38
C ALA A 282 -9.48 32.53 5.15
N GLY A 283 -8.32 32.04 5.64
CA GLY A 283 -7.77 30.72 5.29
C GLY A 283 -8.76 29.55 5.43
N ALA A 284 -9.41 29.39 6.60
CA ALA A 284 -10.36 28.28 6.82
C ALA A 284 -11.64 28.42 5.98
N GLY A 285 -12.15 29.66 5.84
CA GLY A 285 -13.33 29.93 5.00
C GLY A 285 -13.04 29.69 3.53
N LEU A 286 -11.83 30.02 3.08
CA LEU A 286 -11.38 29.78 1.72
C LEU A 286 -11.23 28.28 1.44
N LEU A 287 -10.66 27.50 2.37
CA LEU A 287 -10.58 26.04 2.28
C LEU A 287 -11.98 25.44 2.14
N ALA A 288 -12.92 25.83 3.00
CA ALA A 288 -14.29 25.33 2.94
C ALA A 288 -14.98 25.68 1.61
N LEU A 289 -14.81 26.90 1.12
CA LEU A 289 -15.36 27.34 -0.17
C LEU A 289 -14.78 26.53 -1.33
N CYS A 290 -13.46 26.33 -1.38
CA CYS A 290 -12.80 25.55 -2.41
C CYS A 290 -13.24 24.07 -2.38
N ALA A 291 -13.28 23.46 -1.18
CA ALA A 291 -13.75 22.08 -1.03
C ALA A 291 -15.20 21.94 -1.51
N SER A 292 -16.08 22.87 -1.13
CA SER A 292 -17.48 22.87 -1.59
C SER A 292 -17.59 23.04 -3.10
N ALA A 293 -16.83 23.96 -3.70
CA ALA A 293 -16.86 24.19 -5.14
C ALA A 293 -16.39 22.94 -5.92
N ILE A 294 -15.33 22.29 -5.46
CA ILE A 294 -14.81 21.06 -6.08
C ILE A 294 -15.85 19.93 -5.99
N LEU A 295 -16.50 19.75 -4.83
CA LEU A 295 -17.54 18.73 -4.64
C LEU A 295 -18.85 19.02 -5.40
N ILE A 296 -19.12 20.25 -5.78
CA ILE A 296 -20.22 20.58 -6.66
C ILE A 296 -19.90 20.18 -8.11
N VAL A 297 -18.64 20.34 -8.53
CA VAL A 297 -18.19 19.98 -9.90
C VAL A 297 -18.02 18.46 -10.05
N ASP A 298 -17.36 17.83 -9.10
CA ASP A 298 -17.15 16.37 -9.08
C ASP A 298 -17.52 15.82 -7.68
N PRO A 299 -18.76 15.43 -7.48
CA PRO A 299 -19.22 14.93 -6.19
C PRO A 299 -18.52 13.63 -5.76
N TRP A 300 -18.09 12.76 -6.70
CA TRP A 300 -17.47 11.47 -6.39
C TRP A 300 -16.12 11.61 -5.69
N LEU A 301 -15.46 12.77 -5.82
CA LEU A 301 -14.25 13.06 -5.06
C LEU A 301 -14.45 12.97 -3.53
N ALA A 302 -15.67 13.15 -3.02
CA ALA A 302 -15.92 13.01 -1.58
C ALA A 302 -15.71 11.59 -1.06
N ALA A 303 -15.85 10.57 -1.90
CA ALA A 303 -15.59 9.16 -1.53
C ALA A 303 -14.09 8.79 -1.67
N THR A 304 -13.26 9.64 -2.29
CA THR A 304 -11.85 9.35 -2.50
C THR A 304 -11.02 9.65 -1.23
N PRO A 305 -10.21 8.68 -0.74
CA PRO A 305 -9.33 8.92 0.40
C PRO A 305 -8.40 10.12 0.21
N GLY A 306 -7.86 10.28 -1.01
CA GLY A 306 -6.98 11.38 -1.36
C GLY A 306 -7.60 12.76 -1.19
N PHE A 307 -8.90 12.94 -1.50
CA PHE A 307 -9.60 14.22 -1.26
C PHE A 307 -9.77 14.47 0.24
N ALA A 308 -10.23 13.48 0.99
CA ALA A 308 -10.43 13.59 2.44
C ALA A 308 -9.11 13.95 3.15
N LEU A 309 -8.03 13.25 2.84
CA LEU A 309 -6.70 13.49 3.40
C LEU A 309 -6.17 14.90 3.06
N SER A 310 -6.34 15.36 1.82
CA SER A 310 -5.85 16.67 1.41
C SER A 310 -6.59 17.83 2.10
N VAL A 311 -7.92 17.74 2.22
CA VAL A 311 -8.73 18.73 2.93
C VAL A 311 -8.42 18.71 4.42
N ALA A 312 -8.28 17.52 5.00
CA ALA A 312 -7.94 17.31 6.41
C ALA A 312 -6.54 17.87 6.75
N ALA A 313 -5.53 17.56 5.93
CA ALA A 313 -4.17 18.07 6.10
C ALA A 313 -4.13 19.61 5.98
N SER A 314 -4.79 20.19 4.97
CA SER A 314 -4.86 21.66 4.82
C SER A 314 -5.57 22.31 6.01
N GLY A 315 -6.65 21.71 6.49
CA GLY A 315 -7.36 22.14 7.69
C GLY A 315 -6.49 22.07 8.95
N ALA A 316 -5.73 20.98 9.09
CA ALA A 316 -4.79 20.79 10.19
C ALA A 316 -3.69 21.86 10.21
N LEU A 317 -3.11 22.17 9.05
CA LEU A 317 -2.10 23.22 8.91
C LEU A 317 -2.63 24.60 9.30
N ILE A 318 -3.86 24.92 8.90
CA ILE A 318 -4.47 26.22 9.18
C ILE A 318 -4.93 26.34 10.65
N LEU A 319 -5.57 25.28 11.19
CA LEU A 319 -6.27 25.36 12.47
C LEU A 319 -5.49 24.78 13.64
N LEU A 320 -4.71 23.70 13.42
CA LEU A 320 -4.06 22.93 14.48
C LEU A 320 -2.55 23.20 14.60
N ALA A 321 -1.83 23.39 13.49
CA ALA A 321 -0.38 23.61 13.55
C ALA A 321 0.01 24.84 14.37
N PRO A 322 -0.62 26.04 14.27
CA PRO A 322 -0.23 27.19 15.08
C PRO A 322 -0.44 27.00 16.59
N PRO A 323 -1.55 26.45 17.10
CA PRO A 323 -1.69 26.21 18.53
C PRO A 323 -0.78 25.08 19.05
N LEU A 324 -0.48 24.05 18.25
CA LEU A 324 0.50 23.01 18.61
C LEU A 324 1.89 23.62 18.74
N ALA A 325 2.38 24.35 17.73
CA ALA A 325 3.69 24.99 17.76
C ALA A 325 3.81 25.91 18.98
N ARG A 326 2.82 26.75 19.26
CA ARG A 326 2.79 27.60 20.49
C ARG A 326 2.81 26.77 21.77
N GLY A 327 2.16 25.62 21.78
CA GLY A 327 2.21 24.71 22.93
C GLY A 327 3.60 24.14 23.19
N MET A 328 4.35 23.82 22.14
CA MET A 328 5.68 23.22 22.20
C MET A 328 6.80 24.25 22.51
N THR A 329 6.59 25.56 22.26
CA THR A 329 7.59 26.57 22.56
C THR A 329 8.00 26.65 24.05
N ARG A 330 7.26 25.97 24.93
CA ARG A 330 7.64 25.81 26.36
C ARG A 330 8.82 24.85 26.58
N TRP A 331 9.14 24.00 25.60
CA TRP A 331 10.21 23.00 25.71
C TRP A 331 11.30 23.19 24.66
N MET A 332 11.02 23.93 23.58
CA MET A 332 11.94 24.07 22.45
C MET A 332 11.81 25.43 21.77
N PRO A 333 12.86 25.90 21.03
CA PRO A 333 12.78 27.12 20.24
C PRO A 333 11.67 27.14 19.21
N GLN A 334 11.12 28.31 18.90
CA GLN A 334 10.02 28.49 17.97
C GLN A 334 10.25 27.86 16.58
N PRO A 335 11.43 27.97 15.94
CA PRO A 335 11.67 27.33 14.65
C PRO A 335 11.49 25.80 14.71
N LEU A 336 12.02 25.16 15.75
CA LEU A 336 11.90 23.72 15.95
C LEU A 336 10.45 23.32 16.27
N ALA A 337 9.76 24.12 17.10
CA ALA A 337 8.34 23.90 17.40
C ALA A 337 7.45 23.98 16.15
N LEU A 338 7.78 24.84 15.18
CA LEU A 338 7.09 24.91 13.89
C LEU A 338 7.46 23.73 12.98
N ALA A 339 8.74 23.38 12.90
CA ALA A 339 9.21 22.24 12.09
C ALA A 339 8.57 20.91 12.51
N ILE A 340 8.34 20.71 13.82
CA ILE A 340 7.63 19.53 14.34
C ILE A 340 6.11 19.72 14.25
N GLY A 341 5.60 20.92 14.54
CA GLY A 341 4.17 21.19 14.64
C GLY A 341 3.41 21.01 13.33
N VAL A 342 4.07 21.26 12.20
CA VAL A 342 3.49 21.12 10.87
C VAL A 342 3.23 19.63 10.54
N PRO A 343 4.23 18.74 10.48
CA PRO A 343 3.99 17.32 10.18
C PRO A 343 3.15 16.65 11.27
N LEU A 344 3.35 17.00 12.55
CA LEU A 344 2.54 16.46 13.64
C LEU A 344 1.05 16.82 13.50
N SER A 345 0.72 18.05 13.11
CA SER A 345 -0.67 18.46 12.92
C SER A 345 -1.34 17.68 11.78
N ALA A 346 -0.63 17.47 10.68
CA ALA A 346 -1.10 16.67 9.57
C ALA A 346 -1.30 15.21 10.01
N GLN A 347 -0.31 14.61 10.67
CA GLN A 347 -0.38 13.24 11.17
C GLN A 347 -1.58 13.02 12.11
N LEU A 348 -1.79 13.90 13.09
CA LEU A 348 -2.89 13.77 14.06
C LEU A 348 -4.28 13.81 13.42
N VAL A 349 -4.43 14.50 12.29
CA VAL A 349 -5.73 14.64 11.61
C VAL A 349 -5.90 13.59 10.50
N CYS A 350 -4.82 13.24 9.79
CA CYS A 350 -4.87 12.27 8.71
C CYS A 350 -4.82 10.81 9.20
N ALA A 351 -4.12 10.51 10.29
CA ALA A 351 -3.97 9.15 10.80
C ALA A 351 -5.32 8.43 11.05
N PRO A 352 -6.36 9.05 11.64
CA PRO A 352 -7.67 8.41 11.76
C PRO A 352 -8.33 8.08 10.43
N ILE A 353 -8.11 8.91 9.42
CA ILE A 353 -8.66 8.70 8.07
C ILE A 353 -7.91 7.55 7.40
N ILE A 354 -6.59 7.51 7.52
CA ILE A 354 -5.75 6.43 6.99
C ILE A 354 -6.15 5.09 7.61
N ALA A 355 -6.41 5.03 8.91
CA ALA A 355 -6.84 3.83 9.63
C ALA A 355 -8.21 3.26 9.18
N LEU A 356 -8.97 3.96 8.35
CA LEU A 356 -10.20 3.42 7.75
C LEU A 356 -9.91 2.39 6.65
N PHE A 357 -8.80 2.54 5.92
CA PHE A 357 -8.52 1.76 4.72
C PHE A 357 -7.10 1.16 4.67
N ALA A 358 -6.17 1.63 5.50
CA ALA A 358 -4.82 1.10 5.55
C ALA A 358 -4.68 0.06 6.68
N ASP A 359 -3.95 -1.00 6.38
CA ASP A 359 -3.63 -2.10 7.27
C ASP A 359 -2.47 -1.81 8.24
N GLN A 360 -1.86 -0.63 8.12
CA GLN A 360 -0.71 -0.21 8.91
C GLN A 360 -0.63 1.30 9.10
N GLN A 361 0.04 1.72 10.18
CA GLN A 361 0.26 3.12 10.52
C GLN A 361 1.74 3.38 10.78
N SER A 362 2.35 4.35 10.06
CA SER A 362 3.72 4.75 10.29
C SER A 362 3.89 5.44 11.65
N LEU A 363 4.86 4.98 12.44
CA LEU A 363 5.29 5.64 13.69
C LEU A 363 6.48 6.57 13.47
N VAL A 364 7.30 6.31 12.47
CA VAL A 364 8.49 7.11 12.13
C VAL A 364 8.16 8.32 11.27
N GLY A 365 6.94 8.39 10.73
CA GLY A 365 6.54 9.38 9.72
C GLY A 365 6.79 10.83 10.11
N ILE A 366 6.64 11.20 11.38
CA ILE A 366 6.93 12.60 11.83
C ILE A 366 8.41 12.92 11.66
N VAL A 367 9.29 12.00 12.06
CA VAL A 367 10.75 12.19 11.99
C VAL A 367 11.21 12.11 10.53
N ALA A 368 10.73 11.13 9.78
CA ALA A 368 11.04 10.98 8.36
C ALA A 368 10.64 12.24 7.57
N ASN A 369 9.44 12.79 7.81
CA ASN A 369 8.99 14.04 7.19
C ASN A 369 9.87 15.23 7.58
N MET A 370 10.28 15.37 8.84
CA MET A 370 11.18 16.46 9.25
C MET A 370 12.53 16.43 8.52
N ILE A 371 13.03 15.25 8.16
CA ILE A 371 14.30 15.05 7.46
C ILE A 371 14.12 15.22 5.94
N ALA A 372 13.03 14.72 5.38
CA ALA A 372 12.76 14.71 3.93
C ALA A 372 12.16 16.02 3.40
N ASP A 373 11.24 16.67 4.16
CA ASP A 373 10.49 17.85 3.73
C ASP A 373 11.37 19.01 3.22
N PRO A 374 12.55 19.33 3.81
CA PRO A 374 13.38 20.41 3.30
C PRO A 374 13.94 20.15 1.89
N ALA A 375 14.12 18.88 1.50
CA ALA A 375 14.66 18.50 0.20
C ALA A 375 13.60 18.51 -0.91
N ALA A 376 12.33 18.23 -0.58
CA ALA A 376 11.24 18.10 -1.55
C ALA A 376 11.01 19.37 -2.41
N PRO A 377 10.94 20.60 -1.86
CA PRO A 377 10.82 21.81 -2.66
C PRO A 377 12.00 22.04 -3.61
N ILE A 378 13.21 21.66 -3.20
CA ILE A 378 14.42 21.83 -4.01
C ILE A 378 14.37 20.85 -5.19
N ALA A 379 14.08 19.56 -4.93
CA ALA A 379 13.93 18.55 -5.97
C ALA A 379 12.85 18.95 -6.99
N THR A 380 11.69 19.39 -6.51
CA THR A 380 10.58 19.83 -7.36
C THR A 380 10.93 21.04 -8.22
N VAL A 381 11.47 22.11 -7.63
CA VAL A 381 11.74 23.36 -8.38
C VAL A 381 12.86 23.14 -9.40
N VAL A 382 13.95 22.50 -9.00
CA VAL A 382 15.09 22.26 -9.91
C VAL A 382 14.70 21.21 -10.97
N GLY A 383 13.96 20.16 -10.60
CA GLY A 383 13.42 19.19 -11.54
C GLY A 383 12.45 19.80 -12.55
N LEU A 384 11.55 20.68 -12.09
CA LEU A 384 10.65 21.43 -12.97
C LEU A 384 11.44 22.33 -13.96
N LEU A 385 12.47 23.01 -13.47
CA LEU A 385 13.35 23.81 -14.33
C LEU A 385 14.10 22.94 -15.34
N ALA A 386 14.55 21.73 -14.95
CA ALA A 386 15.15 20.76 -15.86
C ALA A 386 14.16 20.31 -16.95
N CYS A 387 12.90 20.05 -16.59
CA CYS A 387 11.84 19.73 -17.55
C CYS A 387 11.58 20.87 -18.52
N LEU A 388 11.48 22.10 -18.05
CA LEU A 388 11.27 23.30 -18.89
C LEU A 388 12.49 23.64 -19.75
N ALA A 389 13.69 23.22 -19.34
CA ALA A 389 14.93 23.38 -20.07
C ALA A 389 15.13 22.30 -21.16
N ALA A 390 14.16 21.44 -21.45
CA ALA A 390 14.23 20.40 -22.49
C ALA A 390 14.81 20.87 -23.83
N PRO A 391 14.50 22.08 -24.34
CA PRO A 391 15.11 22.59 -25.58
C PRO A 391 16.63 22.88 -25.50
N LEU A 392 17.21 22.88 -24.31
CA LEU A 392 18.62 23.15 -24.02
C LEU A 392 19.26 21.93 -23.32
N PRO A 393 19.65 20.87 -24.04
CA PRO A 393 20.00 19.58 -23.47
C PRO A 393 21.04 19.65 -22.34
N PHE A 394 22.13 20.38 -22.54
CA PHE A 394 23.19 20.53 -21.53
C PHE A 394 22.66 21.16 -20.24
N LEU A 395 21.83 22.20 -20.33
CA LEU A 395 21.24 22.85 -19.16
C LEU A 395 20.24 21.92 -18.46
N ALA A 396 19.43 21.20 -19.23
CA ALA A 396 18.48 20.22 -18.70
C ALA A 396 19.21 19.09 -17.94
N ASP A 397 20.33 18.58 -18.47
CA ASP A 397 21.13 17.54 -17.84
C ASP A 397 21.75 18.02 -16.51
N VAL A 398 22.33 19.24 -16.52
CA VAL A 398 22.89 19.82 -15.28
C VAL A 398 21.82 20.05 -14.20
N LEU A 399 20.66 20.55 -14.61
CA LEU A 399 19.54 20.76 -13.68
C LEU A 399 18.98 19.42 -13.15
N ALA A 400 18.80 18.41 -14.02
CA ALA A 400 18.36 17.08 -13.61
C ALA A 400 19.34 16.43 -12.62
N ALA A 401 20.64 16.49 -12.92
CA ALA A 401 21.68 16.00 -12.01
C ALA A 401 21.71 16.78 -10.67
N SER A 402 21.40 18.08 -10.68
CA SER A 402 21.31 18.88 -9.45
C SER A 402 20.06 18.53 -8.63
N ALA A 403 18.93 18.21 -9.29
CA ALA A 403 17.70 17.79 -8.65
C ALA A 403 17.76 16.35 -8.11
N TRP A 404 18.64 15.53 -8.66
CA TRP A 404 18.84 14.15 -8.21
C TRP A 404 19.29 14.06 -6.75
N LEU A 405 20.20 14.94 -6.30
CA LEU A 405 20.73 14.88 -4.93
C LEU A 405 19.62 15.00 -3.85
N PRO A 406 18.73 16.02 -3.88
CA PRO A 406 17.62 16.06 -2.92
C PRO A 406 16.60 14.93 -3.12
N ALA A 407 16.41 14.39 -4.34
CA ALA A 407 15.58 13.21 -4.56
C ALA A 407 16.19 11.95 -3.91
N ALA A 408 17.50 11.73 -4.10
CA ALA A 408 18.23 10.64 -3.45
C ALA A 408 18.22 10.77 -1.92
N TRP A 409 18.28 11.99 -1.38
CA TRP A 409 18.13 12.24 0.06
C TRP A 409 16.77 11.78 0.59
N ILE A 410 15.68 12.07 -0.13
CA ILE A 410 14.33 11.65 0.25
C ILE A 410 14.21 10.13 0.20
N ALA A 411 14.70 9.50 -0.88
CA ALA A 411 14.70 8.05 -1.04
C ALA A 411 15.49 7.35 0.09
N ALA A 412 16.72 7.76 0.33
CA ALA A 412 17.53 7.23 1.44
C ALA A 412 16.90 7.46 2.82
N THR A 413 16.17 8.58 3.01
CA THR A 413 15.41 8.82 4.25
C THR A 413 14.27 7.81 4.38
N ALA A 414 13.60 7.46 3.28
CA ALA A 414 12.54 6.45 3.28
C ALA A 414 13.09 5.06 3.61
N GLU A 415 14.13 4.61 2.91
CA GLU A 415 14.81 3.33 3.11
C GLU A 415 15.28 3.16 4.57
N VAL A 416 16.09 4.09 5.07
CA VAL A 416 16.59 4.04 6.46
C VAL A 416 15.46 4.09 7.48
N SER A 417 14.40 4.89 7.22
CA SER A 417 13.27 4.99 8.15
C SER A 417 12.40 3.72 8.14
N ALA A 418 12.29 3.05 7.00
CA ALA A 418 11.54 1.80 6.86
C ALA A 418 12.22 0.63 7.58
N GLU A 419 13.55 0.60 7.60
CA GLU A 419 14.34 -0.43 8.30
C GLU A 419 14.33 -0.28 9.83
N LEU A 420 13.87 0.85 10.36
CA LEU A 420 13.86 1.06 11.82
C LEU A 420 12.90 0.08 12.51
N PRO A 421 13.29 -0.50 13.65
CA PRO A 421 12.39 -1.35 14.41
C PRO A 421 11.15 -0.54 14.81
N LEU A 422 9.96 -1.09 14.55
CA LEU A 422 8.67 -0.44 14.77
C LEU A 422 8.42 0.79 13.87
N ALA A 423 8.98 0.83 12.69
CA ALA A 423 8.67 1.87 11.71
C ALA A 423 7.15 2.01 11.50
N GLN A 424 6.42 0.92 11.63
CA GLN A 424 4.97 0.85 11.46
C GLN A 424 4.29 -0.05 12.52
N VAL A 425 3.01 0.20 12.76
CA VAL A 425 2.14 -0.66 13.57
C VAL A 425 1.03 -1.22 12.69
N PRO A 426 0.84 -2.56 12.66
CA PRO A 426 -0.27 -3.16 11.94
C PRO A 426 -1.59 -2.77 12.60
N LEU A 427 -2.60 -2.46 11.79
CA LEU A 427 -3.95 -2.14 12.22
C LEU A 427 -4.94 -2.93 11.36
N LEU A 428 -6.05 -3.34 11.94
CA LEU A 428 -7.17 -3.84 11.15
C LEU A 428 -7.90 -2.64 10.54
N PRO A 429 -7.98 -2.51 9.19
CA PRO A 429 -8.70 -1.42 8.55
C PRO A 429 -10.15 -1.34 9.02
N GLY A 430 -10.67 -0.12 9.19
CA GLY A 430 -12.07 0.05 9.51
C GLY A 430 -12.38 1.09 10.60
N ILE A 431 -13.68 1.18 10.92
CA ILE A 431 -14.21 2.21 11.84
C ILE A 431 -13.62 2.06 13.26
N GLY A 432 -13.39 0.84 13.74
CA GLY A 432 -12.85 0.58 15.07
C GLY A 432 -11.45 1.17 15.26
N SER A 433 -10.53 0.87 14.33
CA SER A 433 -9.16 1.40 14.34
C SER A 433 -9.14 2.91 14.12
N SER A 434 -10.00 3.42 13.22
CA SER A 434 -10.14 4.87 13.00
C SER A 434 -10.56 5.60 14.26
N LEU A 435 -11.55 5.10 15.00
CA LEU A 435 -11.98 5.69 16.27
C LEU A 435 -10.89 5.63 17.34
N LEU A 436 -10.17 4.50 17.44
CA LEU A 436 -9.05 4.36 18.37
C LEU A 436 -7.97 5.41 18.08
N VAL A 437 -7.54 5.50 16.82
CA VAL A 437 -6.52 6.47 16.38
C VAL A 437 -7.03 7.90 16.56
N ALA A 438 -8.30 8.18 16.30
CA ALA A 438 -8.90 9.50 16.54
C ALA A 438 -8.86 9.91 18.02
N VAL A 439 -9.16 8.99 18.93
CA VAL A 439 -9.08 9.22 20.40
C VAL A 439 -7.63 9.49 20.80
N LEU A 440 -6.67 8.73 20.33
CA LEU A 440 -5.24 8.93 20.61
C LEU A 440 -4.75 10.27 20.04
N SER A 441 -5.11 10.61 18.81
CA SER A 441 -4.79 11.88 18.17
C SER A 441 -5.37 13.07 18.91
N ALA A 442 -6.65 12.99 19.30
CA ALA A 442 -7.31 14.02 20.09
C ALA A 442 -6.69 14.18 21.48
N ALA A 443 -6.33 13.08 22.15
CA ALA A 443 -5.63 13.10 23.44
C ALA A 443 -4.26 13.77 23.32
N ALA A 444 -3.47 13.41 22.30
CA ALA A 444 -2.18 14.02 22.02
C ALA A 444 -2.31 15.53 21.75
N ALA A 445 -3.24 15.92 20.87
CA ALA A 445 -3.50 17.33 20.58
C ALA A 445 -3.90 18.12 21.83
N LEU A 446 -4.78 17.56 22.67
CA LEU A 446 -5.24 18.19 23.90
C LEU A 446 -4.12 18.39 24.93
N LEU A 447 -3.15 17.49 24.97
CA LEU A 447 -1.98 17.61 25.86
C LEU A 447 -0.97 18.62 25.35
N LEU A 448 -0.73 18.65 24.04
CA LEU A 448 0.26 19.50 23.40
C LEU A 448 -0.20 20.96 23.24
N VAL A 449 -1.48 21.19 22.93
CA VAL A 449 -2.04 22.54 22.79
C VAL A 449 -2.09 23.24 24.16
N ARG A 450 -1.61 24.46 24.23
CA ARG A 450 -1.70 25.29 25.44
C ARG A 450 -3.06 25.99 25.51
N PRO A 451 -3.91 25.68 26.49
CA PRO A 451 -5.16 26.42 26.68
C PRO A 451 -4.88 27.83 27.16
N LYS A 452 -5.77 28.78 26.85
CA LYS A 452 -5.72 30.11 27.45
C LYS A 452 -5.87 29.99 28.97
N GLU A 453 -5.18 30.82 29.76
CA GLU A 453 -5.13 30.70 31.23
C GLU A 453 -6.51 30.59 31.88
N ARG A 454 -7.49 31.39 31.44
CA ARG A 454 -8.87 31.33 31.95
C ARG A 454 -9.55 29.99 31.67
N VAL A 455 -9.24 29.34 30.53
CA VAL A 455 -9.80 28.03 30.14
C VAL A 455 -9.08 26.90 30.86
N ALA A 456 -7.80 27.04 31.14
CA ALA A 456 -7.02 26.04 31.84
C ALA A 456 -7.51 25.77 33.29
N LEU A 457 -8.17 26.75 33.91
CA LEU A 457 -8.72 26.67 35.28
C LEU A 457 -10.11 26.01 35.35
N ILE A 458 -10.79 25.80 34.21
CA ILE A 458 -12.12 25.17 34.15
C ILE A 458 -12.00 23.68 34.49
N ARG A 459 -12.72 23.22 35.53
CA ARG A 459 -12.70 21.82 35.97
C ARG A 459 -12.81 20.78 34.85
N PRO A 460 -13.77 20.86 33.86
CA PRO A 460 -13.88 19.87 32.79
C PRO A 460 -12.64 19.82 31.89
N VAL A 461 -11.95 20.94 31.64
CA VAL A 461 -10.71 20.94 30.83
C VAL A 461 -9.58 20.22 31.56
N ARG A 462 -9.46 20.41 32.89
CA ARG A 462 -8.45 19.70 33.72
C ARG A 462 -8.72 18.18 33.70
N TRP A 463 -9.99 17.76 33.89
CA TRP A 463 -10.36 16.36 33.83
C TRP A 463 -10.13 15.75 32.44
N ALA A 464 -10.50 16.47 31.38
CA ALA A 464 -10.25 16.01 30.01
C ALA A 464 -8.76 15.81 29.73
N ARG A 465 -7.89 16.73 30.21
CA ARG A 465 -6.42 16.60 30.06
C ARG A 465 -5.87 15.44 30.93
N ALA A 466 -6.38 15.23 32.11
CA ALA A 466 -5.99 14.09 32.94
C ALA A 466 -6.40 12.76 32.27
N ALA A 467 -7.62 12.67 31.76
CA ALA A 467 -8.09 11.50 30.98
C ALA A 467 -7.24 11.29 29.73
N ALA A 468 -6.92 12.33 28.99
CA ALA A 468 -6.01 12.26 27.82
C ALA A 468 -4.63 11.74 28.20
N ALA A 469 -4.06 12.19 29.32
CA ALA A 469 -2.80 11.69 29.82
C ALA A 469 -2.85 10.19 30.16
N VAL A 470 -3.92 9.74 30.82
CA VAL A 470 -4.14 8.31 31.13
C VAL A 470 -4.22 7.50 29.83
N VAL A 471 -4.99 7.95 28.84
CA VAL A 471 -5.12 7.27 27.55
C VAL A 471 -3.76 7.11 26.85
N ILE A 472 -2.95 8.17 26.81
CA ILE A 472 -1.62 8.10 26.19
C ILE A 472 -0.69 7.18 26.99
N VAL A 473 -0.68 7.26 28.32
CA VAL A 473 0.15 6.38 29.17
C VAL A 473 -0.22 4.91 28.97
N VAL A 474 -1.51 4.59 28.94
CA VAL A 474 -1.99 3.21 28.70
C VAL A 474 -1.58 2.75 27.29
N ALA A 475 -1.77 3.58 26.27
CA ALA A 475 -1.37 3.23 24.90
C ALA A 475 0.14 2.98 24.78
N VAL A 476 0.97 3.84 25.38
CA VAL A 476 2.44 3.68 25.40
C VAL A 476 2.85 2.42 26.19
N ALA A 477 2.19 2.14 27.31
CA ALA A 477 2.47 0.95 28.12
C ALA A 477 2.12 -0.34 27.36
N LEU A 478 0.94 -0.38 26.73
CA LEU A 478 0.49 -1.54 25.93
C LEU A 478 1.38 -1.72 24.69
N GLY A 479 1.68 -0.65 23.96
CA GLY A 479 2.58 -0.68 22.81
C GLY A 479 3.98 -1.13 23.23
N GLY A 480 4.54 -0.56 24.30
CA GLY A 480 5.84 -0.96 24.84
C GLY A 480 5.89 -2.42 25.28
N ALA A 481 4.81 -2.91 25.91
CA ALA A 481 4.71 -4.32 26.29
C ALA A 481 4.69 -5.24 25.05
N GLN A 482 3.94 -4.88 24.00
CA GLN A 482 3.93 -5.66 22.75
C GLN A 482 5.32 -5.69 22.09
N VAL A 483 6.02 -4.55 22.07
CA VAL A 483 7.39 -4.45 21.56
C VAL A 483 8.34 -5.39 22.31
N LEU A 484 8.30 -5.34 23.63
CA LEU A 484 9.15 -6.18 24.45
C LEU A 484 8.84 -7.67 24.25
N LEU A 485 7.56 -8.04 24.20
CA LEU A 485 7.12 -9.43 24.04
C LEU A 485 7.39 -9.99 22.63
N ARG A 486 7.29 -9.14 21.57
CA ARG A 486 7.56 -9.56 20.19
C ARG A 486 9.04 -9.38 19.77
N GLY A 487 9.81 -8.62 20.52
CA GLY A 487 11.24 -8.36 20.30
C GLY A 487 12.13 -9.13 21.28
N PRO A 488 12.81 -8.44 22.22
CA PRO A 488 13.83 -9.06 23.08
C PRO A 488 13.32 -10.21 23.97
N LEU A 489 12.01 -10.22 24.27
CA LEU A 489 11.38 -11.27 25.07
C LEU A 489 10.57 -12.26 24.21
N ALA A 490 10.69 -12.23 22.90
CA ALA A 490 9.89 -13.08 22.01
C ALA A 490 10.14 -14.58 22.24
N THR A 491 11.38 -14.96 22.53
CA THR A 491 11.74 -16.34 22.88
C THR A 491 11.07 -16.82 24.17
N ALA A 492 10.83 -15.92 25.14
CA ALA A 492 10.15 -16.28 26.39
C ALA A 492 8.66 -16.60 26.22
N THR A 493 8.07 -16.27 25.07
CA THR A 493 6.67 -16.57 24.73
C THR A 493 6.50 -17.91 24.02
N SER A 494 7.59 -18.54 23.58
CA SER A 494 7.59 -19.83 22.89
C SER A 494 7.93 -20.95 23.88
N PRO A 495 7.14 -22.03 23.94
CA PRO A 495 7.48 -23.16 24.82
C PRO A 495 8.77 -23.85 24.35
N ASP A 496 9.50 -24.43 25.30
CA ASP A 496 10.63 -25.30 25.00
C ASP A 496 10.16 -26.68 24.54
N GLY A 497 11.06 -27.45 23.91
CA GLY A 497 10.78 -28.86 23.59
C GLY A 497 10.10 -29.10 22.22
N TRP A 498 9.86 -28.07 21.43
CA TRP A 498 9.37 -28.26 20.06
C TRP A 498 10.50 -28.79 19.14
N ALA A 499 10.11 -29.58 18.13
CA ALA A 499 10.99 -30.14 17.11
C ALA A 499 10.65 -29.62 15.69
N ILE A 500 9.38 -29.28 15.44
CA ILE A 500 8.90 -28.72 14.17
C ILE A 500 8.13 -27.43 14.48
N ALA A 501 8.39 -26.40 13.69
CA ALA A 501 7.63 -25.15 13.73
C ALA A 501 7.12 -24.80 12.32
N ALA A 502 5.85 -24.49 12.19
CA ALA A 502 5.31 -23.85 10.98
C ALA A 502 5.14 -22.35 11.29
N CYS A 503 5.84 -21.50 10.56
CA CYS A 503 5.78 -20.07 10.67
C CYS A 503 4.49 -19.52 10.04
N ASP A 504 3.84 -18.56 10.66
CA ASP A 504 2.78 -17.77 10.03
C ASP A 504 3.43 -16.66 9.19
N ILE A 505 3.61 -16.93 7.90
CA ILE A 505 4.32 -16.08 6.94
C ILE A 505 3.40 -15.54 5.83
N GLY A 506 2.08 -15.63 6.03
CA GLY A 506 1.10 -15.38 4.99
C GLY A 506 0.92 -16.56 4.06
N GLN A 507 0.61 -16.29 2.78
CA GLN A 507 0.50 -17.34 1.76
C GLN A 507 1.89 -17.79 1.34
N GLY A 508 2.24 -19.05 1.61
CA GLY A 508 3.54 -19.64 1.30
C GLY A 508 4.04 -20.58 2.39
N ASP A 509 5.26 -21.07 2.23
CA ASP A 509 5.88 -22.04 3.14
C ASP A 509 7.13 -21.50 3.85
N ALA A 510 7.17 -21.67 5.16
CA ALA A 510 8.39 -21.60 5.96
C ALA A 510 8.24 -22.52 7.18
N LEU A 511 8.89 -23.66 7.13
CA LEU A 511 8.82 -24.64 8.21
C LEU A 511 10.23 -24.90 8.77
N VAL A 512 10.32 -24.98 10.08
CA VAL A 512 11.60 -25.23 10.79
C VAL A 512 11.59 -26.62 11.40
N VAL A 513 12.68 -27.33 11.25
CA VAL A 513 12.95 -28.59 11.99
C VAL A 513 14.19 -28.39 12.86
N ARG A 514 14.10 -28.78 14.14
CA ARG A 514 15.18 -28.62 15.11
C ARG A 514 15.50 -29.96 15.79
N SER A 515 16.79 -30.30 15.85
CA SER A 515 17.28 -31.47 16.59
C SER A 515 18.67 -31.19 17.16
N ALA A 516 18.88 -31.45 18.43
CA ALA A 516 20.17 -31.31 19.14
C ALA A 516 20.87 -29.96 18.87
N GLY A 517 20.10 -28.86 18.84
CA GLY A 517 20.63 -27.51 18.60
C GLY A 517 20.94 -27.18 17.13
N ARG A 518 20.70 -28.09 16.20
CA ARG A 518 20.80 -27.86 14.75
C ARG A 518 19.43 -27.57 14.16
N THR A 519 19.41 -26.72 13.13
CA THR A 519 18.17 -26.18 12.54
C THR A 519 18.14 -26.40 11.03
N ALA A 520 17.06 -26.98 10.53
CA ALA A 520 16.72 -26.96 9.11
C ALA A 520 15.54 -25.99 8.89
N LEU A 521 15.58 -25.26 7.80
CA LEU A 521 14.48 -24.43 7.30
C LEU A 521 14.02 -25.00 5.96
N ILE A 522 12.73 -25.26 5.80
CA ILE A 522 12.10 -25.69 4.56
C ILE A 522 11.32 -24.50 4.02
N ASP A 523 11.78 -23.98 2.90
CA ASP A 523 11.32 -22.74 2.26
C ASP A 523 11.41 -21.50 3.14
N THR A 524 11.24 -20.32 2.55
CA THR A 524 11.44 -19.02 3.21
C THR A 524 10.20 -18.14 3.19
N GLY A 525 9.17 -18.50 2.41
CA GLY A 525 7.97 -17.70 2.23
C GLY A 525 8.19 -16.40 1.46
N PRO A 526 7.13 -15.60 1.29
CA PRO A 526 7.17 -14.39 0.47
C PRO A 526 7.61 -13.14 1.22
N ASP A 527 7.52 -13.10 2.57
CA ASP A 527 7.73 -11.88 3.36
C ASP A 527 8.92 -12.01 4.33
N PRO A 528 10.03 -11.27 4.06
CA PRO A 528 11.24 -11.31 4.89
C PRO A 528 11.01 -10.86 6.35
N GLY A 529 10.06 -9.95 6.57
CA GLY A 529 9.71 -9.44 7.90
C GLY A 529 9.03 -10.50 8.75
N LEU A 530 8.06 -11.22 8.18
CA LEU A 530 7.34 -12.32 8.84
C LEU A 530 8.28 -13.49 9.12
N LEU A 531 9.10 -13.92 8.15
CA LEU A 531 10.12 -14.95 8.36
C LEU A 531 11.10 -14.56 9.46
N GLY A 532 11.69 -13.35 9.36
CA GLY A 532 12.62 -12.84 10.36
C GLY A 532 12.00 -12.74 11.76
N GLY A 533 10.73 -12.36 11.85
CA GLY A 533 9.94 -12.36 13.09
C GLY A 533 9.80 -13.77 13.68
N CYS A 534 9.43 -14.74 12.87
CA CYS A 534 9.32 -16.14 13.27
C CYS A 534 10.65 -16.70 13.78
N LEU A 535 11.72 -16.56 13.00
CA LEU A 535 13.06 -17.09 13.38
C LEU A 535 13.57 -16.45 14.68
N ARG A 536 13.41 -15.12 14.86
CA ARG A 536 13.75 -14.45 16.13
C ARG A 536 12.94 -14.99 17.31
N SER A 537 11.65 -15.22 17.13
CA SER A 537 10.78 -15.73 18.19
C SER A 537 11.12 -17.18 18.60
N LEU A 538 11.74 -17.92 17.68
CA LEU A 538 12.23 -19.28 17.92
C LEU A 538 13.69 -19.30 18.40
N GLY A 539 14.36 -18.15 18.48
CA GLY A 539 15.77 -18.04 18.88
C GLY A 539 16.75 -18.58 17.83
N ILE A 540 16.38 -18.52 16.54
CA ILE A 540 17.18 -19.08 15.44
C ILE A 540 18.00 -17.94 14.81
N GLU A 541 19.32 -18.04 14.93
CA GLU A 541 20.27 -17.10 14.34
C GLU A 541 20.96 -17.65 13.10
N ARG A 542 21.09 -19.00 13.00
CA ARG A 542 21.72 -19.71 11.89
C ARG A 542 20.85 -20.88 11.44
N VAL A 543 20.96 -21.22 10.17
CA VAL A 543 20.28 -22.34 9.53
C VAL A 543 21.35 -23.32 9.03
N ASP A 544 21.41 -24.51 9.61
CA ASP A 544 22.40 -25.54 9.21
C ASP A 544 22.04 -26.17 7.86
N LEU A 545 20.73 -26.26 7.56
CA LEU A 545 20.19 -26.82 6.34
C LEU A 545 18.99 -26.01 5.84
N LEU A 546 19.12 -25.37 4.69
CA LEU A 546 17.99 -24.77 3.97
C LEU A 546 17.55 -25.73 2.87
N VAL A 547 16.27 -26.03 2.80
CA VAL A 547 15.65 -26.79 1.72
C VAL A 547 14.78 -25.85 0.93
N LEU A 548 15.13 -25.54 -0.32
CA LEU A 548 14.28 -24.82 -1.26
C LEU A 548 13.55 -25.85 -2.12
N THR A 549 12.25 -25.99 -1.89
CA THR A 549 11.47 -27.03 -2.54
C THR A 549 11.35 -26.77 -4.04
N HIS A 550 11.03 -25.54 -4.41
CA HIS A 550 11.02 -24.99 -5.77
C HIS A 550 11.18 -23.46 -5.71
N PHE A 551 11.11 -22.76 -6.85
CA PHE A 551 11.53 -21.35 -6.92
C PHE A 551 10.39 -20.34 -7.06
N ASP A 552 9.15 -20.70 -6.72
CA ASP A 552 8.05 -19.76 -6.70
C ASP A 552 8.19 -18.77 -5.54
N LEU A 553 7.69 -17.55 -5.72
CA LEU A 553 7.90 -16.42 -4.80
C LEU A 553 7.43 -16.71 -3.37
N ASP A 554 6.36 -17.46 -3.21
CA ASP A 554 5.82 -17.88 -1.91
C ASP A 554 6.64 -18.96 -1.20
N HIS A 555 7.73 -19.44 -1.83
CA HIS A 555 8.72 -20.37 -1.26
C HIS A 555 10.12 -19.77 -1.11
N VAL A 556 10.54 -18.88 -2.03
CA VAL A 556 11.90 -18.32 -2.03
C VAL A 556 11.96 -16.81 -1.84
N GLY A 557 10.83 -16.11 -1.73
CA GLY A 557 10.76 -14.65 -1.69
C GLY A 557 11.50 -14.01 -0.53
N SER A 558 11.76 -14.76 0.55
CA SER A 558 12.45 -14.26 1.74
C SER A 558 13.86 -14.82 1.94
N VAL A 559 14.50 -15.35 0.92
CA VAL A 559 15.86 -15.91 1.00
C VAL A 559 16.87 -14.90 1.54
N ASP A 560 16.70 -13.62 1.23
CA ASP A 560 17.57 -12.52 1.70
C ASP A 560 17.58 -12.41 3.24
N ALA A 561 16.49 -12.78 3.92
CA ALA A 561 16.41 -12.76 5.37
C ALA A 561 17.36 -13.78 6.06
N VAL A 562 17.82 -14.79 5.32
CA VAL A 562 18.72 -15.83 5.82
C VAL A 562 20.08 -15.81 5.13
N GLN A 563 20.33 -14.91 4.20
CA GLN A 563 21.59 -14.78 3.48
C GLN A 563 22.77 -14.59 4.46
N GLY A 564 23.88 -15.31 4.23
CA GLY A 564 25.04 -15.31 5.13
C GLY A 564 24.85 -16.05 6.45
N ARG A 565 23.70 -16.70 6.67
CA ARG A 565 23.37 -17.46 7.88
C ARG A 565 23.08 -18.94 7.60
N VAL A 566 23.25 -19.40 6.35
CA VAL A 566 22.96 -20.76 5.89
C VAL A 566 24.25 -21.49 5.64
N ASP A 567 24.38 -22.71 6.17
CA ASP A 567 25.56 -23.53 5.93
C ASP A 567 25.43 -24.41 4.66
N ARG A 568 24.27 -25.05 4.45
CA ARG A 568 24.00 -25.92 3.30
C ARG A 568 22.59 -25.61 2.73
N VAL A 569 22.50 -25.62 1.39
CA VAL A 569 21.24 -25.48 0.67
C VAL A 569 20.98 -26.75 -0.15
N LEU A 570 19.84 -27.39 0.08
CA LEU A 570 19.29 -28.40 -0.84
C LEU A 570 18.26 -27.64 -1.70
N HIS A 571 18.36 -27.76 -3.02
CA HIS A 571 17.42 -27.07 -3.91
C HIS A 571 16.86 -28.00 -4.99
N GLY A 572 15.65 -27.73 -5.40
CA GLY A 572 15.00 -28.38 -6.53
C GLY A 572 15.62 -27.98 -7.88
N PRO A 573 15.15 -28.55 -8.98
CA PRO A 573 15.56 -28.16 -10.33
C PRO A 573 15.29 -26.67 -10.55
N SER A 574 16.23 -25.99 -11.24
CA SER A 574 16.13 -24.55 -11.55
C SER A 574 16.42 -24.33 -13.03
N ASP A 575 15.47 -23.76 -13.74
CA ASP A 575 15.56 -23.52 -15.18
C ASP A 575 15.64 -22.03 -15.54
N ALA A 576 15.21 -21.12 -14.63
CA ALA A 576 15.15 -19.70 -14.87
C ALA A 576 16.46 -18.97 -14.48
N PRO A 577 16.86 -17.93 -15.23
CA PRO A 577 18.03 -17.11 -14.85
C PRO A 577 17.89 -16.42 -13.47
N GLY A 578 16.67 -16.21 -12.98
CA GLY A 578 16.38 -15.70 -11.64
C GLY A 578 16.85 -16.64 -10.55
N ASP A 579 16.50 -17.92 -10.67
CA ASP A 579 16.81 -18.97 -9.71
C ASP A 579 18.33 -19.16 -9.59
N VAL A 580 19.03 -19.16 -10.74
CA VAL A 580 20.49 -19.25 -10.77
C VAL A 580 21.13 -18.08 -10.02
N ARG A 581 20.63 -16.85 -10.19
CA ARG A 581 21.15 -15.67 -9.45
C ARG A 581 20.89 -15.80 -7.95
N LEU A 582 19.71 -16.27 -7.55
CA LEU A 582 19.37 -16.50 -6.15
C LEU A 582 20.30 -17.54 -5.51
N LEU A 583 20.53 -18.67 -6.19
CA LEU A 583 21.48 -19.69 -5.71
C LEU A 583 22.92 -19.15 -5.64
N GLN A 584 23.34 -18.34 -6.61
CA GLN A 584 24.66 -17.68 -6.59
C GLN A 584 24.79 -16.71 -5.41
N SER A 585 23.73 -15.97 -5.04
CA SER A 585 23.75 -15.08 -3.88
C SER A 585 23.91 -15.84 -2.57
N LEU A 586 23.23 -17.00 -2.42
CA LEU A 586 23.40 -17.87 -1.26
C LEU A 586 24.82 -18.45 -1.17
N ALA A 587 25.37 -18.90 -2.31
CA ALA A 587 26.76 -19.39 -2.37
C ALA A 587 27.76 -18.27 -2.04
N ALA A 588 27.56 -17.06 -2.52
CA ALA A 588 28.37 -15.90 -2.16
C ALA A 588 28.28 -15.56 -0.66
N GLY A 589 27.13 -15.84 -0.03
CA GLY A 589 26.93 -15.77 1.42
C GLY A 589 27.62 -16.90 2.22
N GLY A 590 28.28 -17.86 1.56
CA GLY A 590 29.03 -18.96 2.18
C GLY A 590 28.28 -20.29 2.24
N ALA A 591 27.08 -20.40 1.66
CA ALA A 591 26.31 -21.62 1.67
C ALA A 591 26.84 -22.68 0.65
N HIS A 592 26.83 -23.96 1.01
CA HIS A 592 27.13 -25.06 0.11
C HIS A 592 25.85 -25.52 -0.61
N LEU A 593 25.80 -25.32 -1.93
CA LEU A 593 24.67 -25.73 -2.77
C LEU A 593 24.72 -27.21 -3.09
N VAL A 594 23.59 -27.89 -3.04
CA VAL A 594 23.45 -29.32 -3.35
C VAL A 594 22.15 -29.54 -4.12
N ASP A 595 22.23 -30.08 -5.33
CA ASP A 595 21.07 -30.52 -6.09
C ASP A 595 20.34 -31.64 -5.35
N ALA A 596 19.09 -31.42 -4.97
CA ALA A 596 18.26 -32.37 -4.26
C ALA A 596 17.66 -33.41 -5.23
N ALA A 597 17.91 -34.69 -4.94
CA ALA A 597 17.29 -35.78 -5.67
C ALA A 597 17.05 -37.00 -4.76
N ALA A 598 16.09 -37.81 -5.12
CA ALA A 598 15.73 -39.03 -4.40
C ALA A 598 16.96 -39.90 -4.10
N GLY A 599 17.06 -40.35 -2.86
CA GLY A 599 18.19 -41.12 -2.34
C GLY A 599 19.29 -40.25 -1.70
N LEU A 600 19.24 -38.93 -1.76
CA LEU A 600 20.11 -38.08 -0.96
C LEU A 600 19.65 -38.12 0.50
N GLU A 601 20.58 -38.34 1.42
CA GLU A 601 20.32 -38.46 2.86
C GLU A 601 21.40 -37.77 3.69
N GLY A 602 21.07 -37.47 4.94
CA GLY A 602 21.99 -36.86 5.87
C GLY A 602 21.44 -36.77 7.28
N THR A 603 22.14 -36.03 8.13
CA THR A 603 21.77 -35.82 9.52
C THR A 603 21.56 -34.35 9.85
N LEU A 604 20.69 -34.08 10.81
CA LEU A 604 20.46 -32.77 11.43
C LEU A 604 20.54 -32.97 12.95
N GLY A 605 21.68 -32.68 13.55
CA GLY A 605 21.93 -33.06 14.93
C GLY A 605 21.79 -34.59 15.10
N ASP A 606 20.86 -35.01 15.97
CA ASP A 606 20.55 -36.43 16.20
C ASP A 606 19.44 -36.99 15.30
N ALA A 607 18.79 -36.12 14.51
CA ALA A 607 17.78 -36.52 13.53
C ALA A 607 18.42 -36.87 12.19
N SER A 608 17.75 -37.75 11.42
CA SER A 608 18.10 -38.07 10.04
C SER A 608 17.08 -37.43 9.09
N TRP A 609 17.55 -37.12 7.89
CA TRP A 609 16.66 -36.67 6.80
C TRP A 609 17.00 -37.40 5.50
N ARG A 610 16.02 -37.58 4.62
CA ARG A 610 16.21 -38.12 3.29
C ARG A 610 15.30 -37.44 2.27
N VAL A 611 15.81 -37.23 1.07
CA VAL A 611 15.05 -36.71 -0.07
C VAL A 611 14.37 -37.88 -0.77
N LEU A 612 13.08 -37.77 -1.01
CA LEU A 612 12.26 -38.78 -1.67
C LEU A 612 11.91 -38.40 -3.12
N TRP A 613 11.93 -37.10 -3.45
CA TRP A 613 11.57 -36.51 -4.73
C TRP A 613 12.35 -35.21 -4.96
N PRO A 614 12.67 -34.78 -6.22
CA PRO A 614 12.44 -35.49 -7.49
C PRO A 614 13.40 -36.70 -7.69
N GLN A 615 13.05 -37.58 -8.65
CA GLN A 615 13.92 -38.66 -9.02
C GLN A 615 15.16 -38.15 -9.76
N ARG A 616 16.33 -38.72 -9.47
CA ARG A 616 17.60 -38.27 -10.05
C ARG A 616 17.57 -38.36 -11.59
N GLY A 617 17.79 -37.21 -12.27
CA GLY A 617 17.85 -37.14 -13.72
C GLY A 617 16.48 -37.34 -14.39
N SER A 618 15.38 -37.22 -13.65
CA SER A 618 14.02 -37.27 -14.21
C SER A 618 13.73 -35.98 -15.00
N SER A 619 13.15 -36.17 -16.18
CA SER A 619 12.55 -35.10 -17.00
C SER A 619 11.03 -35.26 -17.12
N ALA A 620 10.42 -35.99 -16.17
CA ALA A 620 8.99 -36.23 -16.20
C ALA A 620 8.16 -34.95 -15.96
N PHE A 621 8.73 -34.04 -15.16
CA PHE A 621 8.16 -32.73 -14.87
C PHE A 621 9.21 -31.66 -15.12
N SER A 622 8.77 -30.47 -15.57
CA SER A 622 9.59 -29.26 -15.62
C SER A 622 9.91 -28.75 -14.22
N ALA A 623 10.86 -27.83 -14.09
CA ALA A 623 11.09 -27.09 -12.85
C ALA A 623 9.79 -26.38 -12.38
N GLY A 624 9.54 -26.34 -11.07
CA GLY A 624 8.34 -25.78 -10.45
C GLY A 624 7.67 -26.77 -9.50
N ASN A 625 6.35 -26.60 -9.25
CA ASN A 625 5.57 -27.32 -8.24
C ASN A 625 5.76 -28.85 -8.29
N ASP A 626 5.61 -29.45 -9.46
CA ASP A 626 5.67 -30.93 -9.63
C ASP A 626 7.06 -31.53 -9.43
N SER A 627 8.09 -30.71 -9.41
CA SER A 627 9.48 -31.07 -9.10
C SER A 627 9.94 -30.57 -7.72
N SER A 628 9.02 -30.11 -6.86
CA SER A 628 9.29 -29.69 -5.48
C SER A 628 10.06 -30.77 -4.72
N VAL A 629 11.09 -30.36 -3.97
CA VAL A 629 11.85 -31.30 -3.13
C VAL A 629 10.96 -31.84 -2.01
N VAL A 630 10.76 -33.15 -2.00
CA VAL A 630 10.10 -33.83 -0.88
C VAL A 630 11.15 -34.39 0.05
N VAL A 631 11.10 -33.95 1.31
CA VAL A 631 12.04 -34.36 2.34
C VAL A 631 11.33 -34.99 3.52
N GLU A 632 11.85 -36.11 4.01
CA GLU A 632 11.42 -36.78 5.24
C GLU A 632 12.46 -36.54 6.33
N PHE A 633 11.98 -36.20 7.53
CA PHE A 633 12.79 -36.11 8.75
C PHE A 633 12.30 -37.14 9.78
N GLY A 634 13.21 -37.63 10.65
CA GLY A 634 12.83 -38.46 11.79
C GLY A 634 13.99 -38.80 12.70
N GLY A 635 13.69 -39.28 13.92
CA GLY A 635 14.67 -39.58 14.94
C GLY A 635 15.18 -38.35 15.71
N GLY A 636 16.02 -38.53 16.70
CA GLY A 636 16.63 -37.44 17.47
C GLY A 636 15.64 -36.48 18.12
N GLY A 637 14.45 -36.98 18.54
CA GLY A 637 13.39 -36.15 19.12
C GLY A 637 12.47 -35.47 18.09
N VAL A 638 12.73 -35.62 16.79
CA VAL A 638 11.88 -35.15 15.71
C VAL A 638 10.82 -36.20 15.39
N PRO A 639 9.50 -35.90 15.47
CA PRO A 639 8.48 -36.81 15.00
C PRO A 639 8.68 -37.11 13.53
N ARG A 640 8.39 -38.34 13.10
CA ARG A 640 8.51 -38.69 11.69
C ARG A 640 7.62 -37.82 10.84
N SER A 641 8.23 -37.06 9.96
CA SER A 641 7.56 -35.96 9.26
C SER A 641 7.93 -35.91 7.79
N LEU A 642 6.94 -35.56 6.97
CA LEU A 642 7.07 -35.45 5.52
C LEU A 642 6.65 -34.04 5.06
N PHE A 643 7.51 -33.39 4.28
CA PHE A 643 7.28 -32.08 3.69
C PHE A 643 7.14 -32.26 2.18
N LEU A 644 5.93 -31.99 1.66
CA LEU A 644 5.55 -32.34 0.29
C LEU A 644 5.82 -31.21 -0.72
N GLY A 645 6.24 -30.01 -0.27
CA GLY A 645 6.30 -28.84 -1.15
C GLY A 645 4.92 -28.55 -1.78
N ASP A 646 4.90 -28.29 -3.09
CA ASP A 646 3.69 -27.96 -3.83
C ASP A 646 3.29 -28.98 -4.89
N LEU A 647 3.59 -30.25 -4.63
CA LEU A 647 3.28 -31.35 -5.55
C LEU A 647 1.79 -31.41 -5.91
N SER A 648 1.47 -31.51 -7.20
CA SER A 648 0.14 -31.84 -7.73
C SER A 648 -0.28 -33.29 -7.46
N ALA A 649 -1.53 -33.63 -7.67
CA ALA A 649 -2.01 -35.00 -7.55
C ALA A 649 -1.25 -35.99 -8.45
N GLU A 650 -0.75 -35.56 -9.61
CA GLU A 650 0.00 -36.42 -10.54
C GLU A 650 1.39 -36.76 -9.99
N SER A 651 2.14 -35.76 -9.54
CA SER A 651 3.46 -35.95 -8.93
C SER A 651 3.38 -36.67 -7.60
N GLN A 652 2.31 -36.47 -6.79
CA GLN A 652 2.03 -37.24 -5.58
C GLN A 652 1.83 -38.74 -5.89
N ARG A 653 1.08 -39.11 -6.93
CA ARG A 653 0.92 -40.49 -7.38
C ARG A 653 2.26 -41.11 -7.84
N MET A 654 3.08 -40.31 -8.51
CA MET A 654 4.40 -40.76 -8.95
C MET A 654 5.32 -40.98 -7.75
N LEU A 655 5.35 -40.05 -6.79
CA LEU A 655 6.07 -40.18 -5.51
C LEU A 655 5.68 -41.50 -4.80
N GLN A 656 4.38 -41.79 -4.68
CA GLN A 656 3.89 -43.00 -4.02
C GLN A 656 4.37 -44.31 -4.71
N ARG A 657 4.52 -44.28 -6.03
CA ARG A 657 4.99 -45.44 -6.81
C ARG A 657 6.50 -45.65 -6.74
N THR A 658 7.26 -44.57 -6.57
CA THR A 658 8.72 -44.60 -6.68
C THR A 658 9.44 -44.56 -5.33
N ALA A 659 8.81 -44.00 -4.30
CA ALA A 659 9.38 -43.89 -2.97
C ALA A 659 8.81 -44.94 -2.01
N HIS A 660 9.68 -45.46 -1.12
CA HIS A 660 9.23 -46.28 0.00
C HIS A 660 8.70 -45.39 1.11
N LEU A 661 7.41 -45.08 1.05
CA LEU A 661 6.70 -44.30 2.08
C LEU A 661 6.29 -45.28 3.20
N GLY A 662 6.65 -44.94 4.43
CA GLY A 662 6.17 -45.72 5.58
C GLY A 662 4.75 -45.31 5.97
N SER A 663 3.98 -46.23 6.56
CA SER A 663 2.58 -46.02 6.94
C SER A 663 2.35 -45.23 8.23
N ASP A 664 3.40 -44.76 8.92
CA ASP A 664 3.31 -44.19 10.26
C ASP A 664 3.93 -42.78 10.29
N MET A 665 3.45 -41.91 9.38
CA MET A 665 3.86 -40.51 9.40
C MET A 665 3.16 -39.77 10.51
N THR A 666 3.93 -39.19 11.41
CA THR A 666 3.36 -38.43 12.52
C THR A 666 2.90 -37.06 12.04
N VAL A 667 3.70 -36.38 11.23
CA VAL A 667 3.40 -35.04 10.72
C VAL A 667 3.54 -35.01 9.21
N VAL A 668 2.57 -34.43 8.51
CA VAL A 668 2.67 -34.14 7.07
C VAL A 668 2.38 -32.67 6.82
N LYS A 669 3.31 -31.96 6.18
CA LYS A 669 2.99 -30.68 5.54
C LYS A 669 2.23 -30.99 4.27
N VAL A 670 0.99 -30.50 4.20
CA VAL A 670 0.09 -30.71 3.07
C VAL A 670 0.61 -29.99 1.84
N ALA A 671 0.56 -30.65 0.69
CA ALA A 671 1.07 -30.05 -0.54
C ALA A 671 0.27 -28.81 -0.96
N HIS A 672 0.95 -27.85 -1.59
CA HIS A 672 0.40 -26.70 -2.30
C HIS A 672 -0.66 -25.93 -1.47
N HIS A 673 -0.29 -25.62 -0.21
CA HIS A 673 -1.09 -24.88 0.78
C HIS A 673 -2.54 -25.38 0.95
N GLY A 674 -2.79 -26.65 0.60
CA GLY A 674 -4.11 -27.25 0.63
C GLY A 674 -4.96 -26.93 -0.60
N SER A 675 -4.39 -26.90 -1.80
CA SER A 675 -5.12 -26.83 -3.07
C SER A 675 -6.07 -28.03 -3.25
N ALA A 676 -6.99 -27.95 -4.19
CA ALA A 676 -7.90 -29.06 -4.54
C ALA A 676 -7.17 -30.20 -5.29
N ASP A 677 -6.04 -29.92 -5.93
CA ASP A 677 -5.28 -30.86 -6.73
C ASP A 677 -4.40 -31.77 -5.85
N GLN A 678 -5.02 -32.77 -5.22
CA GLN A 678 -4.42 -33.69 -4.26
C GLN A 678 -4.75 -35.13 -4.59
N ASP A 679 -3.85 -36.04 -4.27
CA ASP A 679 -4.08 -37.50 -4.38
C ASP A 679 -4.51 -38.11 -3.04
N ALA A 680 -5.78 -38.50 -2.92
CA ALA A 680 -6.29 -39.11 -1.68
C ALA A 680 -5.54 -40.37 -1.29
N GLY A 681 -5.08 -41.17 -2.27
CA GLY A 681 -4.33 -42.39 -2.03
C GLY A 681 -3.00 -42.18 -1.32
N LEU A 682 -2.35 -41.03 -1.53
CA LEU A 682 -1.13 -40.67 -0.80
C LEU A 682 -1.44 -40.48 0.70
N TYR A 683 -2.45 -39.71 1.05
CA TYR A 683 -2.82 -39.45 2.44
C TYR A 683 -3.38 -40.69 3.16
N GLU A 684 -4.10 -41.55 2.42
CA GLU A 684 -4.55 -42.85 2.91
C GLU A 684 -3.37 -43.81 3.23
N ALA A 685 -2.29 -43.75 2.44
CA ALA A 685 -1.08 -44.52 2.68
C ALA A 685 -0.27 -43.99 3.86
N LEU A 686 -0.13 -42.65 3.97
CA LEU A 686 0.65 -41.97 5.01
C LEU A 686 -0.05 -41.97 6.38
N ARG A 687 -1.36 -41.85 6.45
CA ARG A 687 -2.18 -41.75 7.67
C ARG A 687 -1.60 -40.81 8.72
N PRO A 688 -1.37 -39.53 8.36
CA PRO A 688 -0.73 -38.62 9.28
C PRO A 688 -1.58 -38.38 10.54
N ALA A 689 -0.91 -38.39 11.72
CA ALA A 689 -1.59 -37.97 12.95
C ALA A 689 -1.90 -36.46 12.94
N VAL A 690 -0.97 -35.67 12.39
CA VAL A 690 -1.08 -34.22 12.24
C VAL A 690 -0.83 -33.83 10.79
N ALA A 691 -1.74 -33.06 10.22
CA ALA A 691 -1.59 -32.44 8.90
C ALA A 691 -1.44 -30.92 9.09
N VAL A 692 -0.30 -30.37 8.67
CA VAL A 692 0.00 -28.93 8.73
C VAL A 692 -0.28 -28.31 7.38
N ILE A 693 -1.08 -27.27 7.36
CA ILE A 693 -1.36 -26.43 6.19
C ILE A 693 -0.80 -25.03 6.46
N SER A 694 0.26 -24.67 5.75
CA SER A 694 0.80 -23.32 5.75
C SER A 694 0.05 -22.50 4.73
N VAL A 695 -0.71 -21.49 5.16
CA VAL A 695 -1.66 -20.75 4.33
C VAL A 695 -1.92 -19.37 4.94
N GLY A 696 -2.13 -18.35 4.11
CA GLY A 696 -2.40 -16.98 4.53
C GLY A 696 -3.86 -16.72 4.88
N GLU A 697 -4.10 -15.88 5.88
CA GLU A 697 -5.44 -15.38 6.21
C GLU A 697 -5.96 -14.52 5.04
N GLY A 698 -7.19 -14.84 4.54
CA GLY A 698 -7.81 -14.09 3.45
C GLY A 698 -7.09 -14.21 2.10
N ASN A 699 -6.40 -15.35 1.84
CA ASN A 699 -5.71 -15.57 0.57
C ASN A 699 -6.68 -15.61 -0.62
N ASP A 700 -6.27 -15.05 -1.75
CA ASP A 700 -7.08 -14.95 -2.98
C ASP A 700 -7.28 -16.29 -3.69
N TYR A 701 -6.50 -17.32 -3.34
CA TYR A 701 -6.61 -18.68 -3.92
C TYR A 701 -7.74 -19.49 -3.32
N GLY A 702 -8.30 -19.06 -2.18
CA GLY A 702 -9.34 -19.77 -1.43
C GLY A 702 -8.84 -21.08 -0.83
N HIS A 703 -7.54 -21.19 -0.53
CA HIS A 703 -6.93 -22.32 0.17
C HIS A 703 -7.15 -22.22 1.70
N PRO A 704 -7.22 -23.38 2.42
CA PRO A 704 -7.32 -24.73 1.86
C PRO A 704 -8.72 -25.01 1.30
N ARG A 705 -8.77 -25.80 0.23
CA ARG A 705 -10.00 -26.20 -0.43
C ARG A 705 -10.73 -27.30 0.36
N ALA A 706 -12.05 -27.38 0.15
CA ALA A 706 -12.90 -28.35 0.85
C ALA A 706 -12.50 -29.80 0.55
N GLU A 707 -11.99 -30.07 -0.65
CA GLU A 707 -11.56 -31.38 -1.12
C GLU A 707 -10.47 -31.95 -0.27
N ILE A 708 -9.37 -31.21 -0.04
CA ILE A 708 -8.26 -31.68 0.80
C ILE A 708 -8.69 -31.81 2.26
N LEU A 709 -9.52 -30.92 2.77
CA LEU A 709 -10.02 -31.01 4.15
C LEU A 709 -10.85 -32.29 4.34
N ALA A 710 -11.66 -32.69 3.33
CA ALA A 710 -12.40 -33.94 3.35
C ALA A 710 -11.48 -35.17 3.33
N ILE A 711 -10.41 -35.16 2.51
CA ILE A 711 -9.38 -36.23 2.47
C ILE A 711 -8.72 -36.39 3.84
N LEU A 712 -8.25 -35.28 4.44
CA LEU A 712 -7.60 -35.30 5.74
C LEU A 712 -8.53 -35.76 6.88
N GLN A 713 -9.78 -35.36 6.83
CA GLN A 713 -10.80 -35.83 7.75
C GLN A 713 -11.07 -37.33 7.60
N ALA A 714 -11.14 -37.85 6.36
CA ALA A 714 -11.37 -39.28 6.10
C ALA A 714 -10.26 -40.16 6.64
N VAL A 715 -9.00 -39.70 6.61
CA VAL A 715 -7.84 -40.44 7.19
C VAL A 715 -7.67 -40.20 8.69
N GLY A 716 -8.48 -39.35 9.31
CA GLY A 716 -8.47 -39.06 10.74
C GLY A 716 -7.33 -38.11 11.18
N ALA A 717 -6.76 -37.34 10.29
CA ALA A 717 -5.69 -36.42 10.58
C ALA A 717 -6.18 -35.20 11.39
N HIS A 718 -5.40 -34.79 12.40
CA HIS A 718 -5.62 -33.52 13.09
C HIS A 718 -5.06 -32.37 12.23
N VAL A 719 -5.96 -31.56 11.65
CA VAL A 719 -5.59 -30.47 10.75
C VAL A 719 -5.23 -29.21 11.53
N LEU A 720 -4.03 -28.68 11.29
CA LEU A 720 -3.52 -27.44 11.84
C LEU A 720 -3.22 -26.47 10.69
N ARG A 721 -3.81 -25.25 10.76
CA ARG A 721 -3.71 -24.23 9.74
C ARG A 721 -3.09 -22.95 10.31
N THR A 722 -2.10 -22.37 9.62
CA THR A 722 -1.41 -21.15 10.08
C THR A 722 -2.32 -19.93 10.05
N ASP A 723 -3.25 -19.79 9.08
CA ASP A 723 -4.23 -18.70 9.02
C ASP A 723 -5.15 -18.62 10.24
N GLN A 724 -5.44 -19.76 10.85
CA GLN A 724 -6.33 -19.85 12.03
C GLN A 724 -5.58 -19.88 13.36
N ARG A 725 -4.40 -20.51 13.36
CA ARG A 725 -3.65 -20.82 14.58
C ARG A 725 -2.42 -19.94 14.80
N GLY A 726 -2.04 -19.11 13.81
CA GLY A 726 -0.75 -18.44 13.83
C GLY A 726 0.40 -19.43 13.71
N ARG A 727 1.51 -19.14 14.35
CA ARG A 727 2.62 -20.08 14.42
C ARG A 727 2.23 -21.36 15.17
N ILE A 728 2.65 -22.52 14.61
CA ILE A 728 2.35 -23.85 15.14
C ILE A 728 3.67 -24.50 15.52
N LEU A 729 3.78 -25.01 16.75
CA LEU A 729 4.93 -25.76 17.26
C LEU A 729 4.52 -27.18 17.57
N ILE A 730 5.31 -28.16 17.12
CA ILE A 730 5.05 -29.58 17.30
C ILE A 730 6.30 -30.21 17.92
N GLY A 731 6.11 -30.98 18.97
CA GLY A 731 7.16 -31.72 19.65
C GLY A 731 6.71 -33.13 20.05
N LEU A 732 7.64 -33.88 20.64
CA LEU A 732 7.37 -35.15 21.25
C LEU A 732 7.61 -35.06 22.75
N LYS A 733 6.60 -35.43 23.55
CA LYS A 733 6.72 -35.53 25.00
C LYS A 733 6.24 -36.90 25.44
N ASP A 734 7.12 -37.63 26.08
CA ASP A 734 6.85 -39.03 26.52
C ASP A 734 6.33 -39.93 25.38
N GLY A 735 6.80 -39.71 24.16
CA GLY A 735 6.42 -40.44 22.94
C GLY A 735 5.08 -40.00 22.34
N ALA A 736 4.36 -39.04 22.96
CA ALA A 736 3.15 -38.46 22.42
C ALA A 736 3.44 -37.14 21.69
N VAL A 737 2.65 -36.83 20.65
CA VAL A 737 2.74 -35.55 19.94
C VAL A 737 2.14 -34.45 20.79
N GLU A 738 2.91 -33.42 21.09
CA GLU A 738 2.46 -32.19 21.74
C GLU A 738 2.40 -31.06 20.72
N VAL A 739 1.28 -30.35 20.69
CA VAL A 739 1.05 -29.23 19.78
C VAL A 739 0.79 -27.97 20.59
N TRP A 740 1.52 -26.91 20.24
CA TRP A 740 1.25 -25.56 20.73
C TRP A 740 0.92 -24.65 19.54
N THR A 741 -0.02 -23.73 19.74
CA THR A 741 -0.42 -22.76 18.72
C THR A 741 -0.44 -21.36 19.31
N GLU A 742 0.00 -20.40 18.52
CA GLU A 742 0.09 -18.99 18.94
C GLU A 742 -1.30 -18.38 19.18
N ARG A 743 -2.29 -18.79 18.38
CA ARG A 743 -3.69 -18.37 18.52
C ARG A 743 -4.53 -19.57 18.96
N SER A 744 -5.32 -19.39 20.03
CA SER A 744 -6.37 -20.34 20.39
C SER A 744 -7.60 -20.06 19.52
N VAL A 745 -8.07 -21.03 18.74
CA VAL A 745 -9.43 -20.93 18.16
C VAL A 745 -10.40 -21.08 19.31
N GLY A 746 -11.18 -20.04 19.61
CA GLY A 746 -12.29 -20.16 20.56
C GLY A 746 -13.16 -21.32 20.11
N GLY A 747 -13.35 -22.30 20.99
CA GLY A 747 -14.29 -23.39 20.74
C GLY A 747 -15.67 -22.80 20.43
N PRO A 748 -16.49 -23.49 19.61
CA PRO A 748 -17.87 -23.09 19.45
C PRO A 748 -18.52 -23.10 20.82
N GLY A 749 -18.98 -21.88 21.27
CA GLY A 749 -19.80 -21.72 22.47
C GLY A 749 -21.21 -22.25 22.25
#